data_a1a848049f01a950325c4bfdab3168ca
#
_entry.id   a1a848049f01a950325c4bfdab3168ca
#
_cell.length_a   1.000
_cell.length_b   1.000
_cell.length_c   1.000
_cell.angle_alpha   90.00
_cell.angle_beta   90.00
_cell.angle_gamma   90.00
#
_symmetry.space_group_name_H-M   'P 1'
#
loop_
_entity.id
_entity.type
_entity.pdbx_description
1 polymer ?
#
loop_
_entity_poly.entity_id
_entity_poly.type
_entity_poly.pdbx_seq_one_letter_code
_entity_poly.pdbx_strand_id
1 'polypeptide(L)'
;MALCQAVAQDADTATFRKWALTPPMGWNSWDCYYSSVTEKEVMQNAHYIVDNDLLKHGWEYIVVDIRWYCNHPSLGGGNYNQQGTQDYVLDQYGRYLPSPTRFPSCMVGGVNQGFKALADSLHRMGLKFGIHLMRGVPKSVVNGNYKLKGSEATPWKQVYNGTTSPCTWLKDNLLVQNNEFGQLYYNSIMDLYASWGVDFLKIDDLSRPFYTDELRMIRRAIDQTGRPMVLSLSPGKTQYSYAQDCLDNANMWRMMDDLWDNWSSVDAVFNEANVWSQYARPGNYADCDMLPLGQIAMTIADPGYTGAQAGRWTQLTQNEQLSMMTLWGICHSPLFFGGEMTKNDAFTLSLLNNEEYHQMHKYGTNAHQVSYDEDNGHLAWTSQDPATGNRYLALFQRDNTRWVVGGKALYKSDVVAYTTDGHAVDVDINWSEGSKTLVLVVDDGGDNFNYDHGDWINPTLVLRDGREVPLTGKYKTRYYTKSYFNRVYENKNVETGGKMTVMGTTYNRGFSTDANAALFFTIPDSLDVVRFKGKGAADDSGINQPGATTSLRFMVFDQNPLSAEQDDAAARSGLISRAGVKAKTLEADVTGASKLKIVVSNWGDGFAYDRADLINPVLVDDEGNETSLTTLNHTSYTSEWGSLHMNKNVEGGTLRVDGKSYTTGLGLNAQCTLVYDLPEGHRFTTFRALCGYDSSCDKDNPSQTGTTMEFLFYTDKQEPFIFDLSSLGYGKQEVVPVYDIWNHEDLGEATGKISIAVPSHGVRLLRLGNNVANKIEDVSNKGELKGAKKQGFYDLQGRRVEHPRHGIYIQNGQKVVLLQ
;
A
#
# COMPACT_ATOMS: atom_id res chain seq x y z
N MET A 1 10.40 -14.05 -30.76
CA MET A 1 11.05 -15.03 -29.88
C MET A 1 12.56 -15.17 -30.16
N ALA A 2 13.29 -14.10 -30.39
CA ALA A 2 14.73 -14.20 -30.65
C ALA A 2 15.55 -13.01 -30.10
N LEU A 3 14.97 -12.22 -29.19
CA LEU A 3 15.67 -11.09 -28.55
C LEU A 3 15.88 -11.25 -27.03
N CYS A 4 15.38 -12.32 -26.40
CA CYS A 4 15.54 -12.52 -24.94
C CYS A 4 16.75 -13.38 -24.54
N GLN A 5 17.55 -13.90 -25.48
CA GLN A 5 18.71 -14.73 -25.13
C GLN A 5 20.07 -14.02 -25.20
N ALA A 6 20.14 -12.76 -25.64
CA ALA A 6 21.41 -12.03 -25.78
C ALA A 6 21.77 -11.14 -24.56
N VAL A 7 20.93 -11.05 -23.51
CA VAL A 7 21.21 -10.20 -22.33
C VAL A 7 21.84 -10.98 -21.17
N ALA A 8 21.96 -12.30 -21.27
CA ALA A 8 22.44 -13.16 -20.18
C ALA A 8 23.97 -13.36 -20.13
N GLN A 9 24.77 -12.71 -20.93
CA GLN A 9 26.21 -13.00 -21.01
C GLN A 9 27.16 -11.83 -20.71
N ASP A 10 26.67 -10.61 -20.48
CA ASP A 10 27.48 -9.48 -20.01
C ASP A 10 27.10 -9.07 -18.57
N ALA A 11 26.68 -10.04 -17.77
CA ALA A 11 26.44 -9.83 -16.37
C ALA A 11 27.78 -9.68 -15.65
N ASP A 12 28.09 -8.43 -15.28
CA ASP A 12 28.67 -8.12 -14.00
C ASP A 12 30.17 -7.98 -13.87
N THR A 13 30.64 -6.83 -14.31
CA THR A 13 31.94 -6.33 -13.83
C THR A 13 31.80 -5.30 -12.69
N ALA A 14 30.62 -4.77 -12.42
CA ALA A 14 30.43 -3.76 -11.36
C ALA A 14 30.52 -4.38 -9.97
N THR A 15 31.56 -4.03 -9.22
CA THR A 15 31.87 -4.62 -7.91
C THR A 15 30.73 -4.43 -6.89
N PHE A 16 30.00 -3.30 -6.93
CA PHE A 16 28.96 -2.98 -5.97
C PHE A 16 27.76 -3.96 -5.99
N ARG A 17 27.47 -4.59 -7.13
CA ARG A 17 26.39 -5.58 -7.22
C ARG A 17 26.63 -6.79 -6.32
N LYS A 18 27.88 -7.12 -6.06
CA LYS A 18 28.27 -8.24 -5.16
C LYS A 18 27.96 -7.96 -3.68
N TRP A 19 27.66 -6.71 -3.36
CA TRP A 19 27.39 -6.33 -1.97
C TRP A 19 25.96 -6.66 -1.50
N ALA A 20 25.04 -6.92 -2.45
CA ALA A 20 23.66 -7.30 -2.20
C ALA A 20 23.21 -8.40 -3.17
N LEU A 21 23.79 -9.60 -3.05
CA LEU A 21 23.45 -10.74 -3.93
C LEU A 21 22.03 -11.26 -3.70
N THR A 22 21.46 -11.02 -2.53
CA THR A 22 20.04 -11.21 -2.19
C THR A 22 19.45 -9.85 -1.83
N PRO A 23 18.12 -9.68 -1.91
CA PRO A 23 17.49 -8.42 -1.49
C PRO A 23 17.89 -8.05 -0.07
N PRO A 24 18.35 -6.82 0.21
CA PRO A 24 18.68 -6.39 1.56
C PRO A 24 17.50 -6.51 2.52
N MET A 25 17.76 -6.98 3.73
CA MET A 25 16.74 -7.15 4.78
C MET A 25 17.26 -6.61 6.10
N GLY A 26 16.41 -5.88 6.83
CA GLY A 26 16.79 -5.32 8.12
C GLY A 26 15.69 -4.52 8.79
N TRP A 27 16.11 -3.69 9.73
CA TRP A 27 15.28 -2.75 10.45
C TRP A 27 15.66 -1.31 10.09
N ASN A 28 14.65 -0.45 9.96
CA ASN A 28 14.85 1.00 9.78
C ASN A 28 14.02 1.74 10.82
N SER A 29 14.61 2.78 11.40
CA SER A 29 14.05 3.50 12.55
C SER A 29 12.91 4.46 12.23
N TRP A 30 12.57 4.71 10.94
CA TRP A 30 11.68 5.81 10.59
C TRP A 30 10.23 5.59 11.02
N ASP A 31 9.58 4.50 10.61
CA ASP A 31 8.13 4.33 10.86
C ASP A 31 7.81 4.21 12.34
N CYS A 32 8.73 3.64 13.15
CA CYS A 32 8.52 3.51 14.59
C CYS A 32 8.94 4.76 15.37
N TYR A 33 10.04 5.43 15.01
CA TYR A 33 10.60 6.50 15.85
C TYR A 33 10.72 7.85 15.15
N TYR A 34 10.39 7.91 13.85
CA TYR A 34 10.65 9.11 13.05
C TYR A 34 12.12 9.56 13.23
N SER A 35 12.35 10.84 13.47
CA SER A 35 13.68 11.40 13.73
C SER A 35 14.15 11.31 15.20
N SER A 36 13.34 10.68 16.10
CA SER A 36 13.63 10.69 17.55
C SER A 36 14.52 9.56 18.05
N VAL A 37 14.80 8.55 17.24
CA VAL A 37 15.54 7.35 17.63
C VAL A 37 16.85 7.67 18.37
N THR A 38 17.17 6.88 19.39
CA THR A 38 18.43 6.98 20.13
C THR A 38 19.22 5.68 20.03
N GLU A 39 20.48 5.71 20.43
CA GLU A 39 21.34 4.52 20.45
C GLU A 39 20.74 3.37 21.22
N LYS A 40 19.99 3.66 22.28
CA LYS A 40 19.33 2.65 23.12
C LYS A 40 18.32 1.84 22.32
N GLU A 41 17.42 2.52 21.59
CA GLU A 41 16.39 1.87 20.78
C GLU A 41 17.01 1.11 19.61
N VAL A 42 18.06 1.67 18.99
CA VAL A 42 18.84 0.99 17.94
C VAL A 42 19.38 -0.33 18.47
N MET A 43 20.03 -0.33 19.63
CA MET A 43 20.57 -1.55 20.22
C MET A 43 19.51 -2.55 20.68
N GLN A 44 18.34 -2.08 21.16
CA GLN A 44 17.23 -2.95 21.53
C GLN A 44 16.67 -3.72 20.33
N ASN A 45 16.45 -3.05 19.19
CA ASN A 45 16.01 -3.69 17.96
C ASN A 45 17.08 -4.64 17.39
N ALA A 46 18.36 -4.26 17.48
CA ALA A 46 19.47 -5.12 17.08
C ALA A 46 19.51 -6.42 17.91
N HIS A 47 19.36 -6.33 19.23
CA HIS A 47 19.28 -7.50 20.10
C HIS A 47 18.07 -8.39 19.75
N TYR A 48 16.92 -7.79 19.47
CA TYR A 48 15.74 -8.57 19.07
C TYR A 48 15.99 -9.45 17.84
N ILE A 49 16.67 -8.91 16.82
CA ILE A 49 17.03 -9.68 15.61
C ILE A 49 17.88 -10.91 15.98
N VAL A 50 18.89 -10.71 16.83
CA VAL A 50 19.80 -11.78 17.23
C VAL A 50 19.10 -12.80 18.15
N ASP A 51 18.38 -12.32 19.15
CA ASP A 51 17.73 -13.14 20.17
C ASP A 51 16.60 -14.01 19.62
N ASN A 52 16.01 -13.61 18.48
CA ASN A 52 14.96 -14.36 17.78
C ASN A 52 15.48 -15.09 16.53
N ASP A 53 16.79 -15.28 16.39
CA ASP A 53 17.43 -16.00 15.27
C ASP A 53 17.10 -15.44 13.86
N LEU A 54 16.69 -14.17 13.76
CA LEU A 54 16.28 -13.58 12.47
C LEU A 54 17.45 -13.40 11.50
N LEU A 55 18.69 -13.36 12.00
CA LEU A 55 19.90 -13.33 11.18
C LEU A 55 19.97 -14.50 10.19
N LYS A 56 19.56 -15.72 10.60
CA LYS A 56 19.58 -16.90 9.72
C LYS A 56 18.67 -16.74 8.49
N HIS A 57 17.63 -15.89 8.62
CA HIS A 57 16.69 -15.58 7.54
C HIS A 57 17.19 -14.43 6.68
N GLY A 58 18.22 -13.69 7.11
CA GLY A 58 18.83 -12.59 6.35
C GLY A 58 18.48 -11.19 6.86
N TRP A 59 17.82 -11.06 8.01
CA TRP A 59 17.58 -9.77 8.66
C TRP A 59 18.88 -9.27 9.29
N GLU A 60 19.72 -8.57 8.49
CA GLU A 60 21.09 -8.26 8.89
C GLU A 60 21.41 -6.76 9.01
N TYR A 61 20.55 -5.87 8.44
CA TYR A 61 20.81 -4.44 8.46
C TYR A 61 20.09 -3.76 9.63
N ILE A 62 20.79 -2.82 10.28
CA ILE A 62 20.23 -1.87 11.24
C ILE A 62 20.46 -0.47 10.67
N VAL A 63 19.39 0.22 10.29
CA VAL A 63 19.47 1.52 9.62
C VAL A 63 18.89 2.63 10.50
N VAL A 64 19.73 3.62 10.80
CA VAL A 64 19.32 4.84 11.50
C VAL A 64 18.91 5.88 10.48
N ASP A 65 17.64 6.25 10.49
CA ASP A 65 17.05 7.18 9.53
C ASP A 65 17.35 8.65 9.83
N ILE A 66 16.79 9.57 9.05
CA ILE A 66 17.10 11.01 9.02
C ILE A 66 17.20 11.67 10.41
N ARG A 67 18.05 12.69 10.49
CA ARG A 67 18.33 13.61 11.61
C ARG A 67 19.09 13.01 12.79
N TRP A 68 19.78 11.89 12.61
CA TRP A 68 20.71 11.37 13.59
C TRP A 68 21.81 12.39 13.99
N TYR A 69 22.04 13.38 13.15
CA TYR A 69 23.02 14.46 13.29
C TYR A 69 22.46 15.72 13.95
N CYS A 70 21.23 15.71 14.49
CA CYS A 70 20.64 16.82 15.24
C CYS A 70 20.55 16.48 16.73
N ASN A 71 20.95 17.44 17.61
CA ASN A 71 20.79 17.25 19.05
C ASN A 71 19.30 17.27 19.45
N HIS A 72 18.53 18.15 18.85
CA HIS A 72 17.09 18.31 19.08
C HIS A 72 16.36 18.19 17.74
N PRO A 73 16.15 16.99 17.22
CA PRO A 73 15.43 16.82 15.98
C PRO A 73 13.98 17.25 16.22
N SER A 74 13.58 18.41 15.70
CA SER A 74 12.20 18.84 15.86
C SER A 74 11.29 17.83 15.19
N LEU A 75 10.42 17.25 15.99
CA LEU A 75 9.25 16.60 15.51
C LEU A 75 8.16 17.61 15.38
N GLY A 76 7.82 17.94 14.34
CA GLY A 76 6.53 18.50 14.17
C GLY A 76 5.90 17.69 13.07
N GLY A 77 4.77 17.11 13.24
CA GLY A 77 3.96 16.74 12.13
C GLY A 77 3.98 17.87 11.11
N GLY A 78 4.68 17.68 9.98
CA GLY A 78 4.73 18.63 8.90
C GLY A 78 5.74 19.79 8.97
N ASN A 79 6.51 19.94 10.03
CA ASN A 79 7.48 21.06 10.15
C ASN A 79 8.94 20.68 9.87
N TYR A 80 9.17 19.73 8.98
CA TYR A 80 10.51 19.48 8.41
C TYR A 80 11.07 20.68 7.65
N ASN A 81 10.24 21.68 7.35
CA ASN A 81 10.56 22.88 6.60
C ASN A 81 11.14 24.03 7.42
N GLN A 82 11.43 23.86 8.71
CA GLN A 82 12.07 24.92 9.49
C GLN A 82 13.54 25.03 9.11
N GLN A 83 13.78 25.81 8.07
CA GLN A 83 15.13 26.18 7.61
C GLN A 83 15.85 26.97 8.67
N GLY A 84 17.12 26.63 8.94
CA GLY A 84 18.04 27.45 9.73
C GLY A 84 17.91 27.35 11.25
N THR A 85 17.03 26.48 11.78
CA THR A 85 16.90 26.26 13.24
C THR A 85 17.48 24.93 13.70
N GLN A 86 18.09 24.16 12.79
CA GLN A 86 18.63 22.84 13.08
C GLN A 86 19.98 22.98 13.76
N ASP A 87 20.14 22.40 14.95
CA ASP A 87 21.42 22.30 15.66
C ASP A 87 22.19 21.07 15.17
N TYR A 88 22.64 21.15 13.92
CA TYR A 88 23.45 20.12 13.30
C TYR A 88 24.76 19.92 14.04
N VAL A 89 25.11 18.71 14.35
CA VAL A 89 26.43 18.34 14.85
C VAL A 89 27.34 18.14 13.64
N LEU A 90 28.30 19.04 13.47
CA LEU A 90 29.18 19.07 12.30
C LEU A 90 30.65 19.00 12.75
N ASP A 91 31.48 18.39 11.91
CA ASP A 91 32.93 18.49 12.06
C ASP A 91 33.48 19.80 11.49
N GLN A 92 34.78 20.00 11.57
CA GLN A 92 35.48 21.18 11.06
C GLN A 92 35.37 21.41 9.54
N TYR A 93 34.90 20.40 8.80
CA TYR A 93 34.66 20.44 7.35
C TYR A 93 33.18 20.56 7.01
N GLY A 94 32.33 20.70 8.01
CA GLY A 94 30.86 20.77 7.80
C GLY A 94 30.20 19.43 7.48
N ARG A 95 30.85 18.29 7.77
CA ARG A 95 30.25 16.96 7.58
C ARG A 95 29.47 16.55 8.83
N TYR A 96 28.36 15.89 8.62
CA TYR A 96 27.50 15.45 9.72
C TYR A 96 28.19 14.44 10.66
N LEU A 97 28.02 14.68 11.96
CA LEU A 97 28.40 13.78 13.04
C LEU A 97 27.17 13.38 13.84
N PRO A 98 27.11 12.19 14.45
CA PRO A 98 25.99 11.80 15.30
C PRO A 98 25.87 12.70 16.54
N SER A 99 24.62 12.96 16.93
CA SER A 99 24.32 13.74 18.12
C SER A 99 24.84 13.02 19.39
N PRO A 100 25.71 13.62 20.19
CA PRO A 100 26.21 13.00 21.41
C PRO A 100 25.14 12.73 22.47
N THR A 101 24.05 13.52 22.45
CA THR A 101 22.95 13.36 23.42
C THR A 101 22.09 12.12 23.10
N ARG A 102 22.03 11.75 21.83
CA ARG A 102 21.22 10.62 21.35
C ARG A 102 22.04 9.37 21.09
N PHE A 103 23.28 9.54 20.67
CA PHE A 103 24.22 8.46 20.36
C PHE A 103 25.50 8.65 21.18
N PRO A 104 25.46 8.45 22.51
CA PRO A 104 26.55 8.81 23.42
C PRO A 104 27.86 8.05 23.15
N SER A 105 27.81 6.85 22.56
CA SER A 105 29.01 6.08 22.21
C SER A 105 29.87 6.75 21.14
N CYS A 106 29.36 7.77 20.44
CA CYS A 106 30.16 8.55 19.50
C CYS A 106 31.29 9.33 20.20
N MET A 107 31.16 9.59 21.51
CA MET A 107 32.14 10.40 22.25
C MET A 107 33.22 9.51 22.89
N VAL A 108 34.45 9.65 22.42
CA VAL A 108 35.62 8.95 22.96
C VAL A 108 36.67 9.99 23.35
N GLY A 109 37.02 10.02 24.61
CA GLY A 109 38.01 10.99 25.13
C GLY A 109 37.62 12.48 24.91
N GLY A 110 36.30 12.75 24.86
CA GLY A 110 35.77 14.12 24.61
C GLY A 110 35.72 14.53 23.14
N VAL A 111 36.02 13.61 22.21
CA VAL A 111 36.00 13.86 20.76
C VAL A 111 34.90 12.98 20.12
N ASN A 112 34.12 13.59 19.24
CA ASN A 112 33.13 12.84 18.47
C ASN A 112 33.81 12.00 17.37
N GLN A 113 33.78 10.67 17.50
CA GLN A 113 34.38 9.69 16.60
C GLN A 113 33.37 9.11 15.59
N GLY A 114 32.20 9.74 15.46
CA GLY A 114 31.15 9.25 14.60
C GLY A 114 30.49 7.97 15.15
N PHE A 115 29.89 7.20 14.25
CA PHE A 115 29.21 5.96 14.61
C PHE A 115 30.12 4.74 14.81
N LYS A 116 31.44 4.93 14.83
CA LYS A 116 32.36 3.80 14.87
C LYS A 116 32.09 2.81 16.01
N ALA A 117 31.86 3.29 17.21
CA ALA A 117 31.61 2.41 18.37
C ALA A 117 30.31 1.64 18.26
N LEU A 118 29.24 2.28 17.75
CA LEU A 118 27.95 1.65 17.49
C LEU A 118 28.06 0.61 16.36
N ALA A 119 28.67 0.97 15.22
CA ALA A 119 28.91 0.06 14.11
C ALA A 119 29.72 -1.18 14.53
N ASP A 120 30.84 -0.96 15.26
CA ASP A 120 31.67 -2.06 15.80
C ASP A 120 30.86 -2.99 16.75
N SER A 121 29.88 -2.44 17.48
CA SER A 121 28.99 -3.24 18.36
C SER A 121 28.02 -4.09 17.55
N LEU A 122 27.39 -3.53 16.52
CA LEU A 122 26.50 -4.24 15.62
C LEU A 122 27.25 -5.32 14.82
N HIS A 123 28.46 -5.02 14.34
CA HIS A 123 29.30 -6.00 13.62
C HIS A 123 29.68 -7.20 14.52
N ARG A 124 29.94 -6.97 15.81
CA ARG A 124 30.19 -8.09 16.76
C ARG A 124 28.97 -8.97 16.96
N MET A 125 27.77 -8.46 16.72
CA MET A 125 26.52 -9.20 16.75
C MET A 125 26.21 -9.92 15.41
N GLY A 126 27.06 -9.71 14.38
CA GLY A 126 26.83 -10.24 13.02
C GLY A 126 25.91 -9.37 12.16
N LEU A 127 25.55 -8.18 12.65
CA LEU A 127 24.70 -7.22 11.94
C LEU A 127 25.51 -6.23 11.12
N LYS A 128 24.89 -5.59 10.17
CA LYS A 128 25.42 -4.50 9.33
C LYS A 128 24.78 -3.19 9.72
N PHE A 129 25.55 -2.10 9.65
CA PHE A 129 25.11 -0.78 10.07
C PHE A 129 24.82 0.12 8.87
N GLY A 130 23.69 0.81 8.89
CA GLY A 130 23.25 1.76 7.87
C GLY A 130 22.84 3.11 8.43
N ILE A 131 22.93 4.14 7.59
CA ILE A 131 22.48 5.49 7.89
C ILE A 131 21.75 6.12 6.70
N HIS A 132 20.88 7.08 7.00
CA HIS A 132 20.22 7.94 6.03
C HIS A 132 21.03 9.23 5.79
N LEU A 133 21.00 9.75 4.57
CA LEU A 133 21.60 11.02 4.18
C LEU A 133 20.73 11.73 3.15
N MET A 134 20.52 13.04 3.29
CA MET A 134 20.01 13.89 2.21
C MET A 134 21.10 14.11 1.17
N ARG A 135 20.77 14.05 -0.14
CA ARG A 135 21.70 14.55 -1.16
C ARG A 135 21.96 16.05 -1.01
N GLY A 136 23.00 16.53 -1.67
CA GLY A 136 23.33 17.95 -1.70
C GLY A 136 24.20 18.41 -0.55
N VAL A 137 24.52 19.69 -0.54
CA VAL A 137 25.31 20.34 0.51
C VAL A 137 24.43 21.22 1.39
N PRO A 138 24.51 21.09 2.74
CA PRO A 138 23.66 21.89 3.64
C PRO A 138 23.97 23.38 3.54
N LYS A 139 22.93 24.22 3.53
CA LYS A 139 23.06 25.69 3.55
C LYS A 139 23.85 26.17 4.76
N SER A 140 23.71 25.55 5.91
CA SER A 140 24.46 25.87 7.13
C SER A 140 25.97 25.70 6.94
N VAL A 141 26.40 24.76 6.13
CA VAL A 141 27.80 24.53 5.78
C VAL A 141 28.31 25.62 4.86
N VAL A 142 27.54 25.93 3.82
CA VAL A 142 27.90 26.94 2.83
C VAL A 142 27.98 28.35 3.45
N ASN A 143 27.07 28.66 4.36
CA ASN A 143 26.98 29.93 5.05
C ASN A 143 27.91 30.03 6.28
N GLY A 144 28.49 28.90 6.71
CA GLY A 144 29.44 28.85 7.83
C GLY A 144 30.89 29.02 7.40
N ASN A 145 31.80 28.92 8.37
CA ASN A 145 33.24 29.02 8.13
C ASN A 145 33.92 27.66 7.89
N TYR A 146 33.16 26.72 7.37
CA TYR A 146 33.66 25.37 7.08
C TYR A 146 34.55 25.35 5.83
N LYS A 147 35.43 24.39 5.75
CA LYS A 147 36.34 24.18 4.62
C LYS A 147 36.02 22.90 3.89
N LEU A 148 36.16 22.91 2.57
CA LEU A 148 36.14 21.69 1.80
C LEU A 148 37.33 20.81 2.16
N LYS A 149 37.13 19.61 2.68
CA LYS A 149 38.25 18.71 3.02
C LYS A 149 39.02 18.31 1.76
N GLY A 150 40.34 18.47 1.82
CA GLY A 150 41.24 18.18 0.72
C GLY A 150 41.40 19.31 -0.30
N SER A 151 40.69 20.44 -0.12
CA SER A 151 40.86 21.67 -0.88
C SER A 151 40.36 22.88 -0.07
N GLU A 152 41.02 23.14 1.07
CA GLU A 152 40.55 24.09 2.09
C GLU A 152 40.49 25.54 1.60
N ALA A 153 41.22 25.86 0.51
CA ALA A 153 41.20 27.17 -0.14
C ALA A 153 40.04 27.35 -1.12
N THR A 154 39.32 26.27 -1.48
CA THR A 154 38.24 26.33 -2.46
C THR A 154 36.98 26.95 -1.86
N PRO A 155 36.45 28.03 -2.47
CA PRO A 155 35.18 28.60 -2.05
C PRO A 155 34.01 27.63 -2.31
N TRP A 156 33.06 27.56 -1.38
CA TRP A 156 31.88 26.72 -1.51
C TRP A 156 31.09 26.95 -2.81
N LYS A 157 31.08 28.17 -3.37
CA LYS A 157 30.44 28.49 -4.65
C LYS A 157 30.94 27.64 -5.83
N GLN A 158 32.06 26.97 -5.69
CA GLN A 158 32.57 25.99 -6.70
C GLN A 158 32.05 24.56 -6.46
N VAL A 159 31.50 24.28 -5.28
CA VAL A 159 30.92 22.99 -4.92
C VAL A 159 29.42 22.93 -5.25
N TYR A 160 28.70 24.03 -5.03
CA TYR A 160 27.27 24.12 -5.27
C TYR A 160 26.91 25.12 -6.36
N ASN A 161 25.74 24.98 -6.99
CA ASN A 161 25.30 25.82 -8.10
C ASN A 161 24.45 27.04 -7.69
N GLY A 162 24.29 27.31 -6.40
CA GLY A 162 23.47 28.41 -5.89
C GLY A 162 21.95 28.16 -5.91
N THR A 163 21.49 27.07 -6.48
CA THR A 163 20.08 26.71 -6.54
C THR A 163 19.70 25.89 -5.32
N THR A 164 18.67 26.32 -4.61
CA THR A 164 18.07 25.52 -3.55
C THR A 164 17.47 24.25 -4.15
N SER A 165 17.62 23.12 -3.45
CA SER A 165 16.92 21.89 -3.82
C SER A 165 15.40 22.16 -3.98
N PRO A 166 14.78 21.65 -5.03
CA PRO A 166 13.32 21.69 -5.18
C PRO A 166 12.61 20.72 -4.23
N CYS A 167 13.31 19.95 -3.39
CA CYS A 167 12.72 19.13 -2.34
C CYS A 167 11.67 19.93 -1.57
N THR A 168 10.43 19.45 -1.58
CA THR A 168 9.29 20.19 -1.03
C THR A 168 9.25 20.14 0.49
N TRP A 169 9.75 19.05 1.06
CA TRP A 169 9.68 18.78 2.50
C TRP A 169 10.95 19.17 3.29
N LEU A 170 12.14 19.24 2.64
CA LEU A 170 13.38 19.70 3.29
C LEU A 170 14.21 20.58 2.34
N LYS A 171 14.14 21.89 2.53
CA LYS A 171 14.80 22.91 1.67
C LYS A 171 16.16 23.35 2.20
N ASP A 172 16.81 22.51 3.00
CA ASP A 172 18.09 22.85 3.65
C ASP A 172 19.31 22.67 2.76
N ASN A 173 19.22 21.83 1.73
CA ASN A 173 20.38 21.47 0.93
C ASN A 173 20.40 22.21 -0.41
N LEU A 174 21.60 22.41 -0.92
CA LEU A 174 21.89 22.99 -2.23
C LEU A 174 22.35 21.90 -3.18
N LEU A 175 22.08 22.09 -4.48
CA LEU A 175 22.54 21.16 -5.53
C LEU A 175 24.06 21.15 -5.59
N VAL A 176 24.67 19.98 -5.73
CA VAL A 176 26.11 19.84 -5.92
C VAL A 176 26.45 19.95 -7.41
N GLN A 177 27.45 20.73 -7.73
CA GLN A 177 27.92 20.84 -9.11
C GLN A 177 28.63 19.56 -9.56
N ASN A 178 28.36 19.12 -10.78
CA ASN A 178 29.06 18.02 -11.40
C ASN A 178 30.45 18.48 -11.90
N ASN A 179 31.39 18.65 -10.97
CA ASN A 179 32.78 19.01 -11.23
C ASN A 179 33.72 18.34 -10.20
N GLU A 180 34.99 18.60 -10.28
CA GLU A 180 36.01 18.02 -9.38
C GLU A 180 35.76 18.35 -7.91
N PHE A 181 35.28 19.55 -7.58
CA PHE A 181 35.01 19.96 -6.19
C PHE A 181 33.74 19.33 -5.64
N GLY A 182 32.71 19.18 -6.47
CA GLY A 182 31.49 18.40 -6.10
C GLY A 182 31.82 16.93 -5.87
N GLN A 183 32.65 16.35 -6.71
CA GLN A 183 33.14 14.99 -6.49
C GLN A 183 33.94 14.88 -5.19
N LEU A 184 34.87 15.83 -4.95
CA LEU A 184 35.67 15.85 -3.73
C LEU A 184 34.82 16.00 -2.47
N TYR A 185 33.72 16.76 -2.53
CA TYR A 185 32.76 16.88 -1.43
C TYR A 185 32.17 15.50 -1.10
N TYR A 186 31.60 14.79 -2.07
CA TYR A 186 31.06 13.45 -1.84
C TYR A 186 32.12 12.44 -1.41
N ASN A 187 33.32 12.50 -2.00
CA ASN A 187 34.45 11.66 -1.59
C ASN A 187 34.72 11.81 -0.10
N SER A 188 34.83 13.06 0.37
CA SER A 188 35.13 13.34 1.78
C SER A 188 34.06 12.82 2.76
N ILE A 189 32.79 12.80 2.33
CA ILE A 189 31.67 12.25 3.14
C ILE A 189 31.75 10.74 3.19
N MET A 190 31.91 10.08 2.03
CA MET A 190 31.94 8.61 1.95
C MET A 190 33.18 8.03 2.65
N ASP A 191 34.35 8.72 2.57
CA ASP A 191 35.51 8.35 3.36
C ASP A 191 35.24 8.38 4.87
N LEU A 192 34.54 9.43 5.32
CA LEU A 192 34.15 9.54 6.74
C LEU A 192 33.23 8.38 7.16
N TYR A 193 32.19 8.09 6.39
CA TYR A 193 31.25 7.03 6.72
C TYR A 193 31.87 5.63 6.60
N ALA A 194 32.75 5.42 5.62
CA ALA A 194 33.55 4.21 5.54
C ALA A 194 34.43 4.02 6.78
N SER A 195 35.03 5.10 7.31
CA SER A 195 35.86 5.08 8.52
C SER A 195 35.06 4.70 9.80
N TRP A 196 33.75 4.95 9.81
CA TRP A 196 32.85 4.52 10.89
C TRP A 196 32.41 3.08 10.80
N GLY A 197 32.59 2.44 9.64
CA GLY A 197 32.11 1.11 9.40
C GLY A 197 30.67 1.03 8.88
N VAL A 198 30.20 2.06 8.18
CA VAL A 198 28.88 2.05 7.52
C VAL A 198 28.85 1.02 6.38
N ASP A 199 27.79 0.22 6.30
CA ASP A 199 27.57 -0.83 5.30
C ASP A 199 26.40 -0.55 4.37
N PHE A 200 25.53 0.42 4.73
CA PHE A 200 24.32 0.75 3.98
C PHE A 200 24.07 2.27 4.04
N LEU A 201 23.74 2.84 2.89
CA LEU A 201 23.42 4.27 2.74
C LEU A 201 22.05 4.43 2.08
N LYS A 202 21.07 5.00 2.81
CA LYS A 202 19.81 5.47 2.28
C LYS A 202 19.97 6.94 1.91
N ILE A 203 20.06 7.23 0.61
CA ILE A 203 20.23 8.62 0.11
C ILE A 203 18.87 9.14 -0.37
N ASP A 204 18.46 10.24 0.22
CA ASP A 204 17.15 10.84 0.03
C ASP A 204 17.17 11.98 -1.02
N ASP A 205 15.97 12.29 -1.58
CA ASP A 205 15.73 13.36 -2.55
C ASP A 205 16.49 13.18 -3.87
N LEU A 206 16.63 11.93 -4.36
CA LEU A 206 17.29 11.63 -5.64
C LEU A 206 16.31 11.40 -6.81
N SER A 207 15.00 11.26 -6.56
CA SER A 207 14.06 10.73 -7.57
C SER A 207 13.23 11.80 -8.30
N ARG A 208 12.98 12.98 -7.71
CA ARG A 208 12.12 14.02 -8.30
C ARG A 208 12.63 15.45 -8.10
N PRO A 209 13.25 16.02 -9.14
CA PRO A 209 13.70 15.38 -10.37
C PRO A 209 14.76 14.32 -10.10
N PHE A 210 15.04 13.43 -11.07
CA PHE A 210 16.07 12.42 -10.91
C PHE A 210 17.45 13.07 -11.09
N TYR A 211 18.31 12.99 -10.06
CA TYR A 211 19.61 13.66 -10.01
C TYR A 211 20.76 12.74 -10.45
N THR A 212 20.77 12.37 -11.73
CA THR A 212 21.76 11.44 -12.32
C THR A 212 23.21 11.82 -12.01
N ASP A 213 23.57 13.11 -12.09
CA ASP A 213 24.94 13.56 -11.86
C ASP A 213 25.35 13.39 -10.38
N GLU A 214 24.49 13.74 -9.44
CA GLU A 214 24.77 13.52 -8.02
C GLU A 214 24.82 12.04 -7.68
N LEU A 215 23.90 11.23 -8.22
CA LEU A 215 23.91 9.78 -8.06
C LEU A 215 25.25 9.18 -8.51
N ARG A 216 25.74 9.56 -9.69
CA ARG A 216 27.02 9.09 -10.23
C ARG A 216 28.21 9.55 -9.39
N MET A 217 28.20 10.77 -8.87
CA MET A 217 29.25 11.27 -7.95
C MET A 217 29.22 10.49 -6.62
N ILE A 218 28.04 10.21 -6.08
CA ILE A 218 27.88 9.41 -4.86
C ILE A 218 28.39 7.98 -5.09
N ARG A 219 28.01 7.33 -6.21
CA ARG A 219 28.49 5.97 -6.53
C ARG A 219 30.02 5.92 -6.62
N ARG A 220 30.66 6.83 -7.37
CA ARG A 220 32.12 6.92 -7.47
C ARG A 220 32.78 7.17 -6.09
N ALA A 221 32.12 8.01 -5.27
CA ALA A 221 32.63 8.32 -3.92
C ALA A 221 32.59 7.09 -3.00
N ILE A 222 31.54 6.24 -3.11
CA ILE A 222 31.48 4.98 -2.38
C ILE A 222 32.57 4.02 -2.88
N ASP A 223 32.67 3.83 -4.19
CA ASP A 223 33.61 2.87 -4.78
C ASP A 223 35.07 3.16 -4.43
N GLN A 224 35.46 4.44 -4.40
CA GLN A 224 36.82 4.84 -4.05
C GLN A 224 37.22 4.52 -2.61
N THR A 225 36.23 4.40 -1.68
CA THR A 225 36.54 4.05 -0.28
C THR A 225 37.06 2.64 -0.14
N GLY A 226 36.80 1.77 -1.13
CA GLY A 226 37.08 0.34 -1.10
C GLY A 226 36.23 -0.46 -0.11
N ARG A 227 35.31 0.20 0.63
CA ARG A 227 34.41 -0.46 1.57
C ARG A 227 33.08 -0.81 0.88
N PRO A 228 32.56 -2.07 1.03
CA PRO A 228 31.22 -2.41 0.61
C PRO A 228 30.18 -1.57 1.37
N MET A 229 29.44 -0.72 0.66
CA MET A 229 28.34 0.06 1.17
C MET A 229 27.17 -0.01 0.20
N VAL A 230 26.11 -0.73 0.57
CA VAL A 230 24.88 -0.86 -0.22
C VAL A 230 24.26 0.53 -0.38
N LEU A 231 23.94 0.91 -1.62
CA LEU A 231 23.33 2.19 -1.94
C LEU A 231 21.84 2.02 -2.22
N SER A 232 21.00 2.68 -1.40
CA SER A 232 19.55 2.78 -1.52
C SER A 232 19.16 4.20 -1.94
N LEU A 233 18.38 4.33 -2.99
CA LEU A 233 17.79 5.60 -3.44
C LEU A 233 16.40 5.77 -2.84
N SER A 234 16.20 6.86 -2.09
CA SER A 234 14.98 7.20 -1.35
C SER A 234 14.78 8.72 -1.30
N PRO A 235 13.63 9.23 -0.92
CA PRO A 235 12.31 8.68 -1.18
C PRO A 235 11.79 9.10 -2.55
N GLY A 236 10.57 8.63 -2.82
CA GLY A 236 9.79 9.02 -3.97
C GLY A 236 9.91 8.07 -5.14
N LYS A 237 8.81 7.98 -5.85
CA LYS A 237 8.70 7.12 -7.03
C LYS A 237 9.77 7.44 -8.07
N THR A 238 10.58 6.45 -8.40
CA THR A 238 11.55 6.54 -9.50
C THR A 238 10.82 6.34 -10.83
N GLN A 239 11.07 7.22 -11.81
CA GLN A 239 10.50 7.08 -13.14
C GLN A 239 11.22 5.96 -13.91
N TYR A 240 10.47 5.17 -14.69
CA TYR A 240 11.01 4.05 -15.50
C TYR A 240 12.11 4.47 -16.48
N SER A 241 12.08 5.71 -16.97
CA SER A 241 13.10 6.26 -17.86
C SER A 241 14.50 6.27 -17.25
N TYR A 242 14.61 6.20 -15.91
CA TYR A 242 15.87 6.15 -15.18
C TYR A 242 16.25 4.76 -14.67
N ALA A 243 15.54 3.71 -15.13
CA ALA A 243 15.84 2.34 -14.70
C ALA A 243 17.29 1.95 -14.96
N GLN A 244 17.87 2.35 -16.09
CA GLN A 244 19.27 2.04 -16.41
C GLN A 244 20.23 2.79 -15.49
N ASP A 245 19.98 4.05 -15.16
CA ASP A 245 20.80 4.80 -14.19
C ASP A 245 20.78 4.14 -12.79
N CYS A 246 19.63 3.63 -12.37
CA CYS A 246 19.50 2.86 -11.13
C CYS A 246 20.33 1.56 -11.19
N LEU A 247 20.18 0.78 -12.26
CA LEU A 247 20.92 -0.46 -12.47
C LEU A 247 22.44 -0.27 -12.49
N ASP A 248 22.92 0.86 -12.99
CA ASP A 248 24.33 1.14 -13.13
C ASP A 248 24.97 1.73 -11.86
N ASN A 249 24.17 2.27 -10.94
CA ASN A 249 24.72 3.04 -9.83
C ASN A 249 24.18 2.64 -8.44
N ALA A 250 23.05 1.95 -8.34
CA ALA A 250 22.40 1.67 -7.07
C ALA A 250 22.13 0.18 -6.84
N ASN A 251 22.10 -0.24 -5.57
CA ASN A 251 21.69 -1.59 -5.21
C ASN A 251 20.17 -1.70 -5.04
N MET A 252 19.51 -0.63 -4.63
CA MET A 252 18.07 -0.56 -4.55
C MET A 252 17.55 0.86 -4.77
N TRP A 253 16.30 0.97 -5.22
CA TRP A 253 15.63 2.25 -5.48
C TRP A 253 14.14 2.14 -5.26
N ARG A 254 13.52 3.19 -4.74
CA ARG A 254 12.08 3.26 -4.48
C ARG A 254 11.29 3.24 -5.78
N MET A 255 10.35 2.32 -5.88
CA MET A 255 9.40 2.28 -6.99
C MET A 255 8.11 3.06 -6.71
N MET A 256 7.87 3.39 -5.44
CA MET A 256 6.69 4.09 -4.96
C MET A 256 7.07 5.30 -4.09
N ASP A 257 6.11 6.18 -3.85
CA ASP A 257 6.18 7.16 -2.78
C ASP A 257 6.08 6.48 -1.40
N ASP A 258 6.14 7.27 -0.32
CA ASP A 258 6.13 6.71 1.02
C ASP A 258 4.88 5.89 1.28
N LEU A 259 5.10 4.63 1.66
CA LEU A 259 4.04 3.70 1.97
C LEU A 259 3.67 3.80 3.44
N TRP A 260 2.37 3.83 3.72
CA TRP A 260 1.84 3.80 5.07
C TRP A 260 0.87 2.63 5.24
N ASP A 261 0.55 2.33 6.50
CA ASP A 261 -0.23 1.19 6.94
C ASP A 261 -1.74 1.32 6.65
N ASN A 262 -2.07 1.42 5.38
CA ASN A 262 -3.44 1.36 4.86
C ASN A 262 -3.47 0.57 3.55
N TRP A 263 -4.61 -0.08 3.28
CA TRP A 263 -4.72 -0.95 2.11
C TRP A 263 -4.47 -0.23 0.80
N SER A 264 -4.98 0.99 0.62
CA SER A 264 -4.81 1.73 -0.64
C SER A 264 -3.33 1.99 -0.98
N SER A 265 -2.48 2.19 0.03
CA SER A 265 -1.03 2.29 -0.17
C SER A 265 -0.42 0.96 -0.64
N VAL A 266 -0.83 -0.16 -0.04
CA VAL A 266 -0.37 -1.51 -0.43
C VAL A 266 -0.89 -1.86 -1.82
N ASP A 267 -2.17 -1.60 -2.11
CA ASP A 267 -2.82 -1.92 -3.37
C ASP A 267 -2.15 -1.20 -4.56
N ALA A 268 -1.76 0.05 -4.39
CA ALA A 268 -1.06 0.82 -5.41
C ALA A 268 0.28 0.20 -5.83
N VAL A 269 0.93 -0.57 -4.95
CA VAL A 269 2.23 -1.20 -5.24
C VAL A 269 2.12 -2.32 -6.29
N PHE A 270 0.98 -3.01 -6.38
CA PHE A 270 0.84 -4.15 -7.30
C PHE A 270 1.16 -3.79 -8.75
N ASN A 271 0.66 -2.66 -9.22
CA ASN A 271 0.88 -2.21 -10.59
C ASN A 271 2.35 -1.86 -10.83
N GLU A 272 2.97 -1.16 -9.90
CA GLU A 272 4.38 -0.79 -9.97
C GLU A 272 5.30 -2.02 -9.89
N ALA A 273 5.00 -2.95 -8.99
CA ALA A 273 5.73 -4.21 -8.87
C ALA A 273 5.71 -5.01 -10.18
N ASN A 274 4.58 -5.05 -10.88
CA ASN A 274 4.47 -5.72 -12.17
C ASN A 274 5.42 -5.13 -13.21
N VAL A 275 5.58 -3.80 -13.24
CA VAL A 275 6.49 -3.15 -14.19
C VAL A 275 7.95 -3.29 -13.75
N TRP A 276 8.25 -3.10 -12.44
CA TRP A 276 9.63 -3.09 -11.96
C TRP A 276 10.25 -4.46 -11.73
N SER A 277 9.45 -5.53 -11.57
CA SER A 277 9.96 -6.90 -11.31
C SER A 277 10.97 -7.39 -12.36
N GLN A 278 10.82 -6.97 -13.61
CA GLN A 278 11.74 -7.32 -14.69
C GLN A 278 13.18 -6.79 -14.49
N TYR A 279 13.36 -5.81 -13.60
CA TYR A 279 14.66 -5.21 -13.30
C TYR A 279 15.33 -5.82 -12.07
N ALA A 280 14.58 -6.61 -11.27
CA ALA A 280 15.12 -7.29 -10.08
C ALA A 280 16.12 -8.37 -10.49
N ARG A 281 17.32 -8.32 -9.94
CA ARG A 281 18.39 -9.27 -10.16
C ARG A 281 19.42 -9.18 -9.03
N PRO A 282 20.30 -10.20 -8.84
CA PRO A 282 21.33 -10.09 -7.82
C PRO A 282 22.12 -8.78 -7.92
N GLY A 283 22.11 -8.01 -6.84
CA GLY A 283 22.79 -6.72 -6.73
C GLY A 283 21.97 -5.48 -7.07
N ASN A 284 20.78 -5.66 -7.64
CA ASN A 284 19.88 -4.57 -8.04
C ASN A 284 18.42 -4.93 -7.74
N TYR A 285 17.72 -4.14 -6.94
CA TYR A 285 16.35 -4.40 -6.52
C TYR A 285 15.48 -3.14 -6.54
N ALA A 286 14.29 -3.26 -7.10
CA ALA A 286 13.26 -2.25 -6.94
C ALA A 286 12.61 -2.38 -5.57
N ASP A 287 12.48 -1.26 -4.86
CA ASP A 287 12.07 -1.20 -3.46
C ASP A 287 10.60 -0.76 -3.34
N CYS A 288 9.76 -1.63 -2.81
CA CYS A 288 8.36 -1.35 -2.52
C CYS A 288 8.14 -0.46 -1.29
N ASP A 289 9.20 -0.06 -0.61
CA ASP A 289 9.26 0.64 0.67
C ASP A 289 9.30 -0.26 1.91
N MET A 290 9.47 0.41 3.05
CA MET A 290 9.54 -0.22 4.36
C MET A 290 8.21 -0.91 4.72
N LEU A 291 8.30 -1.77 5.74
CA LEU A 291 7.17 -2.55 6.24
C LEU A 291 6.60 -1.87 7.49
N PRO A 292 5.52 -1.09 7.42
CA PRO A 292 4.91 -0.42 8.58
C PRO A 292 4.07 -1.42 9.40
N LEU A 293 4.75 -2.44 9.93
CA LEU A 293 4.19 -3.55 10.70
C LEU A 293 4.48 -3.43 12.19
N GLY A 294 3.75 -4.17 13.01
CA GLY A 294 3.91 -4.15 14.46
C GLY A 294 3.51 -2.80 15.07
N GLN A 295 4.26 -2.32 16.05
CA GLN A 295 4.05 -0.99 16.65
C GLN A 295 4.90 0.07 15.95
N ILE A 296 4.23 1.13 15.48
CA ILE A 296 4.81 2.26 14.75
C ILE A 296 4.42 3.61 15.38
N ALA A 297 4.89 4.70 14.80
CA ALA A 297 4.53 6.07 15.18
C ALA A 297 4.81 6.42 16.66
N MET A 298 5.87 5.87 17.22
CA MET A 298 6.38 6.24 18.54
C MET A 298 7.32 7.44 18.46
N THR A 299 7.49 8.13 19.56
CA THR A 299 8.53 9.15 19.70
C THR A 299 9.18 9.08 21.06
N ILE A 300 10.49 9.27 21.09
CA ILE A 300 11.26 9.32 22.31
C ILE A 300 11.24 10.76 22.84
N ALA A 301 10.99 10.95 24.13
CA ALA A 301 11.04 12.26 24.77
C ALA A 301 12.47 12.84 24.67
N ASP A 302 12.57 14.05 24.15
CA ASP A 302 13.80 14.83 24.01
C ASP A 302 13.43 16.28 24.31
N PRO A 303 14.33 17.15 24.80
CA PRO A 303 14.07 18.58 24.95
C PRO A 303 13.52 19.31 23.71
N GLY A 304 13.73 18.75 22.50
CA GLY A 304 13.12 19.23 21.25
C GLY A 304 11.73 18.61 20.95
N TYR A 305 11.32 17.61 21.72
CA TYR A 305 10.05 16.92 21.55
C TYR A 305 9.14 17.23 22.73
N THR A 306 7.97 17.74 22.46
CA THR A 306 6.95 17.97 23.50
C THR A 306 6.26 16.65 23.89
N GLY A 307 7.01 15.78 24.58
CA GLY A 307 6.50 14.52 25.13
C GLY A 307 6.78 13.29 24.25
N ALA A 308 6.98 12.15 24.90
CA ALA A 308 7.03 10.85 24.24
C ALA A 308 5.63 10.43 23.78
N GLN A 309 5.56 9.80 22.59
CA GLN A 309 4.34 9.14 22.10
C GLN A 309 4.52 7.64 22.19
N ALA A 310 3.50 6.95 22.70
CA ALA A 310 3.55 5.50 22.92
C ALA A 310 3.49 4.67 21.62
N GLY A 311 3.15 5.33 20.52
CA GLY A 311 2.92 4.65 19.23
C GLY A 311 1.55 3.97 19.16
N ARG A 312 1.34 3.29 18.06
CA ARG A 312 0.14 2.49 17.79
C ARG A 312 0.50 1.23 17.01
N TRP A 313 -0.38 0.26 17.02
CA TRP A 313 -0.27 -0.87 16.11
C TRP A 313 -0.53 -0.45 14.66
N THR A 314 0.04 -1.19 13.73
CA THR A 314 -0.30 -1.09 12.30
C THR A 314 -1.82 -1.18 12.11
N GLN A 315 -2.36 -0.40 11.19
CA GLN A 315 -3.78 -0.43 10.84
C GLN A 315 -4.11 -1.50 9.78
N LEU A 316 -3.09 -2.12 9.19
CA LEU A 316 -3.29 -3.22 8.26
C LEU A 316 -3.84 -4.44 9.01
N THR A 317 -4.90 -5.03 8.48
CA THR A 317 -5.40 -6.33 8.94
C THR A 317 -4.36 -7.42 8.74
N GLN A 318 -4.50 -8.57 9.38
CA GLN A 318 -3.57 -9.69 9.17
C GLN A 318 -3.51 -10.13 7.70
N ASN A 319 -4.65 -10.14 7.01
CA ASN A 319 -4.71 -10.48 5.59
C ASN A 319 -3.91 -9.48 4.73
N GLU A 320 -4.07 -8.20 4.98
CA GLU A 320 -3.33 -7.13 4.27
C GLU A 320 -1.82 -7.20 4.55
N GLN A 321 -1.43 -7.53 5.79
CA GLN A 321 -0.04 -7.75 6.15
C GLN A 321 0.56 -8.96 5.40
N LEU A 322 -0.18 -10.07 5.30
CA LEU A 322 0.22 -11.25 4.52
C LEU A 322 0.35 -10.91 3.02
N SER A 323 -0.59 -10.14 2.48
CA SER A 323 -0.54 -9.69 1.08
C SER A 323 0.66 -8.81 0.81
N MET A 324 0.92 -7.82 1.67
CA MET A 324 2.09 -6.97 1.58
C MET A 324 3.39 -7.80 1.62
N MET A 325 3.57 -8.63 2.64
CA MET A 325 4.75 -9.49 2.75
C MET A 325 4.92 -10.37 1.53
N THR A 326 3.83 -10.98 1.04
CA THR A 326 3.89 -11.88 -0.12
C THR A 326 4.29 -11.16 -1.40
N LEU A 327 3.72 -9.97 -1.66
CA LEU A 327 4.07 -9.17 -2.84
C LEU A 327 5.54 -8.74 -2.80
N TRP A 328 6.00 -8.17 -1.66
CA TRP A 328 7.41 -7.80 -1.46
C TRP A 328 8.34 -9.00 -1.65
N GLY A 329 7.95 -10.16 -1.10
CA GLY A 329 8.74 -11.39 -1.22
C GLY A 329 8.83 -11.89 -2.65
N ILE A 330 7.70 -12.04 -3.35
CA ILE A 330 7.68 -12.66 -4.68
C ILE A 330 8.27 -11.76 -5.76
N CYS A 331 8.18 -10.42 -5.63
CA CYS A 331 8.81 -9.48 -6.56
C CYS A 331 10.27 -9.13 -6.18
N HIS A 332 10.82 -9.76 -5.14
CA HIS A 332 12.20 -9.56 -4.65
C HIS A 332 12.49 -8.12 -4.18
N SER A 333 11.51 -7.43 -3.61
CA SER A 333 11.75 -6.14 -2.97
C SER A 333 12.62 -6.31 -1.72
N PRO A 334 13.51 -5.37 -1.40
CA PRO A 334 14.12 -5.29 -0.07
C PRO A 334 13.07 -5.29 1.04
N LEU A 335 13.43 -5.84 2.21
CA LEU A 335 12.53 -5.91 3.38
C LEU A 335 13.14 -5.12 4.54
N PHE A 336 12.63 -3.94 4.79
CA PHE A 336 13.01 -3.14 5.95
C PHE A 336 11.83 -3.00 6.90
N PHE A 337 11.91 -3.71 8.03
CA PHE A 337 10.90 -3.64 9.08
C PHE A 337 10.90 -2.25 9.71
N GLY A 338 9.75 -1.57 9.69
CA GLY A 338 9.62 -0.19 10.16
C GLY A 338 9.13 -0.05 11.59
N GLY A 339 8.61 -1.13 12.20
CA GLY A 339 8.07 -1.10 13.56
C GLY A 339 9.12 -1.29 14.66
N GLU A 340 8.67 -1.16 15.91
CA GLU A 340 9.45 -1.48 17.11
C GLU A 340 9.45 -2.98 17.34
N MET A 341 10.55 -3.64 17.01
CA MET A 341 10.63 -5.10 17.01
C MET A 341 10.41 -5.72 18.40
N THR A 342 10.86 -5.04 19.47
CA THR A 342 10.71 -5.57 20.85
C THR A 342 9.25 -5.60 21.33
N LYS A 343 8.33 -5.05 20.55
CA LYS A 343 6.89 -5.03 20.79
C LYS A 343 6.11 -6.00 19.92
N ASN A 344 6.78 -6.73 19.02
CA ASN A 344 6.12 -7.65 18.11
C ASN A 344 5.33 -8.71 18.87
N ASP A 345 4.11 -8.98 18.40
CA ASP A 345 3.32 -10.14 18.80
C ASP A 345 3.77 -11.42 18.04
N ALA A 346 3.16 -12.54 18.38
CA ALA A 346 3.49 -13.83 17.76
C ALA A 346 3.19 -13.83 16.25
N PHE A 347 2.11 -13.15 15.81
CA PHE A 347 1.78 -13.05 14.40
C PHE A 347 2.82 -12.24 13.63
N THR A 348 3.18 -11.06 14.11
CA THR A 348 4.22 -10.23 13.48
C THR A 348 5.55 -10.97 13.40
N LEU A 349 5.95 -11.69 14.47
CA LEU A 349 7.17 -12.50 14.45
C LEU A 349 7.07 -13.63 13.41
N SER A 350 5.90 -14.26 13.24
CA SER A 350 5.71 -15.33 12.23
C SER A 350 5.90 -14.83 10.79
N LEU A 351 5.65 -13.57 10.51
CA LEU A 351 5.93 -12.95 9.21
C LEU A 351 7.43 -12.83 8.94
N LEU A 352 8.24 -12.65 10.00
CA LEU A 352 9.67 -12.39 9.90
C LEU A 352 10.52 -13.67 9.90
N ASN A 353 10.00 -14.80 10.35
CA ASN A 353 10.78 -16.03 10.54
C ASN A 353 10.34 -17.22 9.69
N ASN A 354 9.45 -17.02 8.70
CA ASN A 354 9.04 -18.08 7.78
C ASN A 354 10.16 -18.45 6.80
N GLU A 355 10.77 -19.62 6.99
CA GLU A 355 11.95 -20.04 6.22
C GLU A 355 11.65 -20.20 4.73
N GLU A 356 10.50 -20.78 4.36
CA GLU A 356 10.14 -21.03 2.96
C GLU A 356 9.79 -19.74 2.23
N TYR A 357 9.15 -18.80 2.89
CA TYR A 357 8.95 -17.45 2.39
C TYR A 357 10.29 -16.75 2.06
N HIS A 358 11.25 -16.83 2.99
CA HIS A 358 12.58 -16.23 2.76
C HIS A 358 13.39 -16.96 1.69
N GLN A 359 13.19 -18.27 1.50
CA GLN A 359 13.77 -19.01 0.40
C GLN A 359 13.26 -18.46 -0.95
N MET A 360 11.96 -18.25 -1.09
CA MET A 360 11.36 -17.61 -2.26
C MET A 360 11.91 -16.19 -2.46
N HIS A 361 11.88 -15.37 -1.41
CA HIS A 361 12.29 -13.97 -1.47
C HIS A 361 13.75 -13.80 -1.90
N LYS A 362 14.66 -14.59 -1.35
CA LYS A 362 16.09 -14.44 -1.60
C LYS A 362 16.55 -15.09 -2.90
N TYR A 363 15.96 -16.21 -3.28
CA TYR A 363 16.51 -17.10 -4.31
C TYR A 363 15.52 -17.44 -5.43
N GLY A 364 14.26 -17.04 -5.33
CA GLY A 364 13.29 -17.22 -6.40
C GLY A 364 13.76 -16.60 -7.71
N THR A 365 13.34 -17.16 -8.83
CA THR A 365 13.66 -16.70 -10.17
C THR A 365 12.43 -16.60 -11.03
N ASN A 366 12.49 -15.85 -12.13
CA ASN A 366 11.37 -15.66 -13.05
C ASN A 366 10.10 -15.13 -12.37
N ALA A 367 10.25 -14.25 -11.42
CA ALA A 367 9.12 -13.60 -10.74
C ALA A 367 8.36 -12.69 -11.71
N HIS A 368 7.06 -12.92 -11.84
CA HIS A 368 6.18 -12.09 -12.69
C HIS A 368 4.71 -12.30 -12.35
N GLN A 369 3.88 -11.32 -12.72
CA GLN A 369 2.43 -11.43 -12.70
C GLN A 369 1.97 -12.35 -13.83
N VAL A 370 1.20 -13.38 -13.50
CA VAL A 370 0.67 -14.37 -14.45
C VAL A 370 -0.66 -13.91 -15.04
N SER A 371 -1.54 -13.42 -14.16
CA SER A 371 -2.88 -12.96 -14.55
C SER A 371 -3.39 -11.91 -13.58
N TYR A 372 -4.31 -11.09 -14.06
CA TYR A 372 -5.12 -10.19 -13.26
C TYR A 372 -6.52 -10.13 -13.84
N ASP A 373 -7.48 -10.62 -13.10
CA ASP A 373 -8.91 -10.48 -13.35
C ASP A 373 -9.42 -9.28 -12.52
N GLU A 374 -9.53 -8.14 -13.19
CA GLU A 374 -9.95 -6.89 -12.56
C GLU A 374 -11.41 -6.95 -12.09
N ASP A 375 -12.25 -7.75 -12.75
CA ASP A 375 -13.68 -7.87 -12.41
C ASP A 375 -13.87 -8.52 -11.05
N ASN A 376 -13.01 -9.49 -10.70
CA ASN A 376 -13.07 -10.21 -9.43
C ASN A 376 -11.95 -9.81 -8.45
N GLY A 377 -11.04 -8.94 -8.86
CA GLY A 377 -9.87 -8.58 -8.05
C GLY A 377 -8.87 -9.72 -7.87
N HIS A 378 -8.94 -10.76 -8.71
CA HIS A 378 -8.09 -11.95 -8.65
C HIS A 378 -6.77 -11.74 -9.38
N LEU A 379 -5.69 -11.67 -8.64
CA LEU A 379 -4.36 -11.44 -9.21
C LEU A 379 -3.42 -12.58 -8.83
N ALA A 380 -2.71 -13.13 -9.82
CA ALA A 380 -1.77 -14.24 -9.64
C ALA A 380 -0.35 -13.82 -10.00
N TRP A 381 0.59 -14.17 -9.11
CA TRP A 381 2.04 -14.06 -9.33
C TRP A 381 2.69 -15.42 -9.21
N THR A 382 3.80 -15.60 -9.91
CA THR A 382 4.63 -16.80 -9.81
C THR A 382 6.11 -16.46 -9.70
N SER A 383 6.85 -17.33 -9.04
CA SER A 383 8.31 -17.44 -9.17
C SER A 383 8.73 -18.91 -9.09
N GLN A 384 9.99 -19.22 -9.32
CA GLN A 384 10.49 -20.57 -9.32
C GLN A 384 11.69 -20.72 -8.38
N ASP A 385 11.71 -21.76 -7.57
CA ASP A 385 12.87 -22.14 -6.79
C ASP A 385 13.92 -22.81 -7.70
N PRO A 386 15.07 -22.19 -7.95
CA PRO A 386 16.09 -22.75 -8.82
C PRO A 386 16.76 -24.02 -8.24
N ALA A 387 16.66 -24.25 -6.93
CA ALA A 387 17.29 -25.40 -6.27
C ALA A 387 16.44 -26.68 -6.40
N THR A 388 15.10 -26.55 -6.36
CA THR A 388 14.18 -27.69 -6.40
C THR A 388 13.43 -27.78 -7.69
N GLY A 389 13.26 -26.65 -8.41
CA GLY A 389 12.38 -26.54 -9.56
C GLY A 389 10.90 -26.38 -9.19
N ASN A 390 10.56 -26.38 -7.88
CA ASN A 390 9.21 -26.07 -7.43
C ASN A 390 8.83 -24.66 -7.85
N ARG A 391 7.52 -24.45 -8.08
CA ARG A 391 7.01 -23.11 -8.31
C ARG A 391 6.37 -22.54 -7.06
N TYR A 392 6.51 -21.24 -6.90
CA TYR A 392 5.71 -20.44 -5.98
C TYR A 392 4.57 -19.79 -6.76
N LEU A 393 3.37 -19.85 -6.20
CA LEU A 393 2.18 -19.23 -6.76
C LEU A 393 1.52 -18.41 -5.66
N ALA A 394 1.44 -17.09 -5.85
CA ALA A 394 0.72 -16.19 -4.97
C ALA A 394 -0.62 -15.81 -5.62
N LEU A 395 -1.71 -16.12 -4.96
CA LEU A 395 -3.07 -15.80 -5.37
C LEU A 395 -3.60 -14.70 -4.44
N PHE A 396 -3.72 -13.48 -4.96
CA PHE A 396 -4.17 -12.32 -4.21
C PHE A 396 -5.63 -12.00 -4.52
N GLN A 397 -6.37 -11.66 -3.48
CA GLN A 397 -7.68 -11.03 -3.60
C GLN A 397 -7.53 -9.53 -3.37
N ARG A 398 -7.45 -8.77 -4.45
CA ARG A 398 -7.54 -7.31 -4.43
C ARG A 398 -9.01 -6.88 -4.40
N ASP A 399 -9.28 -5.62 -4.09
CA ASP A 399 -10.58 -5.05 -4.40
C ASP A 399 -10.85 -5.16 -5.90
N ASN A 400 -12.12 -5.33 -6.25
CA ASN A 400 -12.55 -5.13 -7.61
C ASN A 400 -12.24 -3.68 -8.00
N THR A 401 -11.21 -3.47 -8.82
CA THR A 401 -10.75 -2.13 -9.24
C THR A 401 -11.45 -1.66 -10.50
N ARG A 402 -12.15 -2.56 -11.19
CA ARG A 402 -12.84 -2.19 -12.42
C ARG A 402 -13.99 -1.23 -12.12
N TRP A 403 -13.90 -0.07 -12.74
CA TRP A 403 -14.99 0.88 -12.83
C TRP A 403 -15.91 0.47 -13.98
N VAL A 404 -17.08 -0.07 -13.67
CA VAL A 404 -18.07 -0.46 -14.69
C VAL A 404 -19.31 0.40 -14.54
N VAL A 405 -19.59 1.18 -15.57
CA VAL A 405 -20.81 1.94 -15.69
C VAL A 405 -21.68 1.25 -16.72
N GLY A 406 -22.72 0.59 -16.27
CA GLY A 406 -23.64 -0.22 -17.10
C GLY A 406 -24.94 0.52 -17.44
N GLY A 407 -25.79 -0.16 -18.21
CA GLY A 407 -27.08 0.35 -18.59
C GLY A 407 -27.06 1.36 -19.75
N LYS A 408 -28.25 1.90 -20.08
CA LYS A 408 -28.39 2.85 -21.18
C LYS A 408 -28.25 4.28 -20.64
N ALA A 409 -27.13 4.93 -20.97
CA ALA A 409 -26.96 6.35 -20.67
C ALA A 409 -27.94 7.20 -21.51
N LEU A 410 -28.52 8.23 -20.90
CA LEU A 410 -29.21 9.30 -21.62
C LEU A 410 -28.24 10.14 -22.45
N TYR A 411 -27.00 10.27 -21.95
CA TYR A 411 -25.91 10.94 -22.61
C TYR A 411 -24.59 10.27 -22.26
N LYS A 412 -23.69 10.16 -23.24
CA LYS A 412 -22.31 9.73 -23.08
C LYS A 412 -21.43 10.53 -24.00
N SER A 413 -20.46 11.27 -23.49
CA SER A 413 -19.52 12.03 -24.29
C SER A 413 -18.47 11.12 -24.97
N ASP A 414 -17.81 11.67 -26.00
CA ASP A 414 -16.45 11.22 -26.32
C ASP A 414 -15.50 11.55 -25.18
N VAL A 415 -14.25 11.08 -25.24
CA VAL A 415 -13.25 11.41 -24.24
C VAL A 415 -12.89 12.90 -24.33
N VAL A 416 -13.02 13.61 -23.23
CA VAL A 416 -12.58 15.00 -23.04
C VAL A 416 -11.18 14.94 -22.44
N ALA A 417 -10.17 15.07 -23.30
CA ALA A 417 -8.77 15.02 -22.91
C ALA A 417 -8.15 16.43 -22.83
N TYR A 418 -6.97 16.54 -22.27
CA TYR A 418 -6.15 17.76 -22.32
C TYR A 418 -5.86 18.26 -23.74
N THR A 419 -6.04 17.39 -24.76
CA THR A 419 -5.95 17.73 -26.20
C THR A 419 -7.28 18.13 -26.84
N THR A 420 -8.39 18.04 -26.12
CA THR A 420 -9.72 18.36 -26.62
C THR A 420 -9.93 19.87 -26.63
N ASP A 421 -10.40 20.42 -27.73
CA ASP A 421 -10.72 21.85 -27.85
C ASP A 421 -11.70 22.28 -26.75
N GLY A 422 -11.32 23.34 -26.01
CA GLY A 422 -12.12 23.88 -24.92
C GLY A 422 -12.14 23.03 -23.65
N HIS A 423 -11.48 21.89 -23.62
CA HIS A 423 -11.43 20.94 -22.50
C HIS A 423 -12.81 20.63 -21.89
N ALA A 424 -13.85 20.68 -22.67
CA ALA A 424 -15.20 20.56 -22.17
C ALA A 424 -16.20 20.09 -23.24
N VAL A 425 -17.34 19.61 -22.78
CA VAL A 425 -18.49 19.21 -23.62
C VAL A 425 -19.78 19.79 -23.04
N ASP A 426 -20.60 20.37 -23.89
CA ASP A 426 -21.94 20.85 -23.53
C ASP A 426 -22.93 19.67 -23.52
N VAL A 427 -23.76 19.62 -22.51
CA VAL A 427 -24.80 18.60 -22.35
C VAL A 427 -26.16 19.29 -22.28
N ASP A 428 -27.02 18.91 -23.19
CA ASP A 428 -28.41 19.38 -23.25
C ASP A 428 -29.29 18.25 -23.81
N ILE A 429 -29.98 17.55 -22.92
CA ILE A 429 -30.66 16.30 -23.23
C ILE A 429 -32.11 16.31 -22.75
N ASN A 430 -32.97 15.55 -23.42
CA ASN A 430 -34.33 15.29 -22.99
C ASN A 430 -34.30 14.37 -21.76
N TRP A 431 -35.13 14.67 -20.79
CA TRP A 431 -35.32 13.87 -19.61
C TRP A 431 -36.35 12.75 -19.83
N SER A 432 -36.12 11.58 -19.24
CA SER A 432 -37.07 10.49 -19.30
C SER A 432 -38.30 10.81 -18.44
N GLU A 433 -39.49 10.77 -19.07
CA GLU A 433 -40.75 11.10 -18.39
C GLU A 433 -40.94 10.22 -17.17
N GLY A 434 -41.23 10.85 -16.04
CA GLY A 434 -41.47 10.17 -14.75
C GLY A 434 -40.24 9.67 -14.01
N SER A 435 -39.02 9.78 -14.57
CA SER A 435 -37.81 9.41 -13.83
C SER A 435 -37.56 10.34 -12.64
N LYS A 436 -37.16 9.76 -11.51
CA LYS A 436 -36.86 10.45 -10.26
C LYS A 436 -35.39 10.35 -9.84
N THR A 437 -34.58 9.68 -10.64
CA THR A 437 -33.17 9.51 -10.36
C THR A 437 -32.35 10.19 -11.47
N LEU A 438 -31.43 11.06 -11.10
CA LEU A 438 -30.42 11.61 -11.99
C LEU A 438 -29.05 11.16 -11.47
N VAL A 439 -28.24 10.57 -12.34
CA VAL A 439 -26.86 10.24 -12.02
C VAL A 439 -25.92 10.91 -13.01
N LEU A 440 -24.98 11.69 -12.48
CA LEU A 440 -23.92 12.33 -13.23
C LEU A 440 -22.64 11.57 -13.01
N VAL A 441 -22.03 11.07 -14.08
CA VAL A 441 -20.83 10.25 -14.00
C VAL A 441 -19.64 10.99 -14.59
N VAL A 442 -18.50 10.90 -13.91
CA VAL A 442 -17.18 11.27 -14.42
C VAL A 442 -16.33 10.00 -14.44
N ASP A 443 -15.93 9.59 -15.61
CA ASP A 443 -15.21 8.35 -15.91
C ASP A 443 -13.81 8.70 -16.44
N ASP A 444 -12.78 7.90 -16.18
CA ASP A 444 -11.38 8.15 -16.51
C ASP A 444 -11.03 7.99 -18.01
N GLY A 445 -12.02 7.97 -18.87
CA GLY A 445 -11.80 7.83 -20.31
C GLY A 445 -11.30 6.46 -20.76
N GLY A 446 -10.87 5.59 -19.83
CA GLY A 446 -10.43 4.23 -20.08
C GLY A 446 -8.92 4.04 -20.07
N ASP A 447 -8.14 4.99 -19.54
CA ASP A 447 -6.68 4.88 -19.42
C ASP A 447 -6.22 4.75 -17.93
N ASN A 448 -6.52 5.69 -17.09
CA ASN A 448 -6.36 5.71 -15.63
C ASN A 448 -6.84 7.04 -15.05
N PHE A 449 -7.12 7.09 -13.77
CA PHE A 449 -7.65 8.27 -13.07
C PHE A 449 -6.60 9.33 -12.68
N ASN A 450 -5.34 9.22 -13.11
CA ASN A 450 -4.30 10.17 -12.69
C ASN A 450 -4.49 11.56 -13.27
N TYR A 451 -4.66 12.56 -12.41
CA TYR A 451 -4.94 13.96 -12.76
C TYR A 451 -6.28 14.19 -13.47
N ASP A 452 -7.18 13.23 -13.37
CA ASP A 452 -8.51 13.29 -13.98
C ASP A 452 -9.49 14.03 -13.08
N HIS A 453 -9.31 15.34 -12.98
CA HIS A 453 -10.20 16.23 -12.25
C HIS A 453 -11.34 16.69 -13.17
N GLY A 454 -12.53 16.19 -12.91
CA GLY A 454 -13.71 16.44 -13.75
C GLY A 454 -14.75 17.30 -13.06
N ASP A 455 -15.25 18.28 -13.81
CA ASP A 455 -16.28 19.22 -13.38
C ASP A 455 -17.59 19.01 -14.12
N TRP A 456 -18.68 18.91 -13.37
CA TRP A 456 -20.02 19.15 -13.88
C TRP A 456 -20.39 20.61 -13.63
N ILE A 457 -20.26 21.46 -14.66
CA ILE A 457 -20.46 22.90 -14.57
C ILE A 457 -21.92 23.26 -14.87
N ASN A 458 -22.52 24.10 -14.03
CA ASN A 458 -23.89 24.59 -14.13
C ASN A 458 -24.94 23.49 -14.37
N PRO A 459 -24.91 22.35 -13.68
CA PRO A 459 -25.89 21.30 -13.86
C PRO A 459 -27.29 21.79 -13.45
N THR A 460 -28.24 21.71 -14.40
CA THR A 460 -29.54 22.39 -14.30
C THR A 460 -30.67 21.51 -14.86
N LEU A 461 -31.76 21.40 -14.13
CA LEU A 461 -33.01 20.79 -14.58
C LEU A 461 -33.90 21.84 -15.23
N VAL A 462 -34.47 21.51 -16.39
CA VAL A 462 -35.46 22.36 -17.05
C VAL A 462 -36.83 21.73 -16.91
N LEU A 463 -37.77 22.50 -16.37
CA LEU A 463 -39.13 22.06 -16.13
C LEU A 463 -40.03 22.31 -17.35
N ARG A 464 -41.17 21.64 -17.41
CA ARG A 464 -42.16 21.79 -18.50
C ARG A 464 -42.69 23.22 -18.65
N ASP A 465 -42.74 23.98 -17.57
CA ASP A 465 -43.13 25.38 -17.57
C ASP A 465 -42.00 26.36 -17.97
N GLY A 466 -40.83 25.83 -18.35
CA GLY A 466 -39.67 26.59 -18.78
C GLY A 466 -38.77 27.10 -17.67
N ARG A 467 -39.11 26.88 -16.38
CA ARG A 467 -38.20 27.25 -15.28
C ARG A 467 -36.95 26.37 -15.26
N GLU A 468 -35.84 26.99 -14.92
CA GLU A 468 -34.57 26.31 -14.73
C GLU A 468 -34.27 26.18 -13.23
N VAL A 469 -33.94 24.96 -12.80
CA VAL A 469 -33.63 24.61 -11.41
C VAL A 469 -32.21 24.08 -11.32
N PRO A 470 -31.26 24.86 -10.76
CA PRO A 470 -29.89 24.38 -10.58
C PRO A 470 -29.83 23.25 -9.56
N LEU A 471 -28.97 22.26 -9.79
CA LEU A 471 -28.75 21.18 -8.83
C LEU A 471 -27.98 21.66 -7.60
N THR A 472 -27.03 22.57 -7.79
CA THR A 472 -26.19 23.10 -6.70
C THR A 472 -27.01 23.91 -5.68
N GLY A 473 -26.69 23.74 -4.39
CA GLY A 473 -27.31 24.45 -3.27
C GLY A 473 -28.71 24.01 -2.90
N LYS A 474 -29.29 23.03 -3.61
CA LYS A 474 -30.67 22.57 -3.36
C LYS A 474 -30.81 21.10 -3.08
N TYR A 475 -29.97 20.28 -3.68
CA TYR A 475 -30.08 18.83 -3.59
C TYR A 475 -28.84 18.27 -2.93
N LYS A 476 -29.02 17.53 -1.85
CA LYS A 476 -27.92 16.73 -1.28
C LYS A 476 -27.55 15.64 -2.25
N THR A 477 -26.27 15.43 -2.42
CA THR A 477 -25.71 14.50 -3.39
C THR A 477 -25.17 13.30 -2.63
N ARG A 478 -25.72 12.12 -2.87
CA ARG A 478 -24.99 10.87 -2.60
C ARG A 478 -23.98 10.70 -3.71
N TYR A 479 -22.80 10.23 -3.40
CA TYR A 479 -21.79 9.91 -4.41
C TYR A 479 -21.12 8.59 -4.11
N TYR A 480 -20.63 7.97 -5.16
CA TYR A 480 -19.77 6.80 -5.13
C TYR A 480 -18.54 7.13 -5.96
N THR A 481 -17.34 6.82 -5.46
CA THR A 481 -16.09 7.04 -6.20
C THR A 481 -15.22 5.80 -6.13
N LYS A 482 -14.48 5.56 -7.20
CA LYS A 482 -13.35 4.63 -7.26
C LYS A 482 -12.05 5.37 -7.52
N SER A 483 -11.97 6.63 -7.14
CA SER A 483 -10.75 7.43 -7.22
C SER A 483 -9.90 7.28 -5.96
N TYR A 484 -8.61 7.58 -6.08
CA TYR A 484 -7.67 7.53 -4.95
C TYR A 484 -8.07 8.40 -3.77
N PHE A 485 -8.67 9.57 -4.02
CA PHE A 485 -8.96 10.57 -2.97
C PHE A 485 -10.40 10.56 -2.46
N ASN A 486 -11.32 9.87 -3.13
CA ASN A 486 -12.74 9.79 -2.75
C ASN A 486 -13.36 11.18 -2.47
N ARG A 487 -13.17 12.14 -3.39
CA ARG A 487 -13.55 13.54 -3.20
C ARG A 487 -14.65 13.98 -4.16
N VAL A 488 -15.64 14.68 -3.63
CA VAL A 488 -16.63 15.43 -4.41
C VAL A 488 -16.85 16.79 -3.75
N TYR A 489 -16.62 17.86 -4.49
CA TYR A 489 -16.80 19.21 -3.97
C TYR A 489 -17.88 19.96 -4.75
N GLU A 490 -18.76 20.65 -4.04
CA GLU A 490 -19.73 21.54 -4.63
C GLU A 490 -19.17 22.96 -4.72
N ASN A 491 -19.25 23.58 -5.93
CA ASN A 491 -18.81 24.94 -6.21
C ASN A 491 -17.31 25.23 -5.98
N LYS A 492 -16.48 24.19 -5.95
CA LYS A 492 -15.04 24.25 -5.74
C LYS A 492 -14.35 23.20 -6.57
N ASN A 493 -13.08 23.43 -6.96
CA ASN A 493 -12.29 22.39 -7.59
C ASN A 493 -11.84 21.34 -6.56
N VAL A 494 -11.63 20.13 -7.04
CA VAL A 494 -11.34 18.97 -6.20
C VAL A 494 -9.93 18.99 -5.62
N GLU A 495 -8.97 19.63 -6.27
CA GLU A 495 -7.56 19.61 -5.86
C GLU A 495 -7.27 20.57 -4.71
N THR A 496 -7.60 21.83 -4.87
CA THR A 496 -7.21 22.90 -3.93
C THR A 496 -8.36 23.42 -3.08
N GLY A 497 -9.61 23.04 -3.39
CA GLY A 497 -10.81 23.67 -2.81
C GLY A 497 -11.03 25.11 -3.27
N GLY A 498 -10.26 25.56 -4.28
CA GLY A 498 -10.43 26.83 -4.96
C GLY A 498 -11.63 26.84 -5.93
N LYS A 499 -11.65 27.77 -6.86
CA LYS A 499 -12.71 27.80 -7.87
C LYS A 499 -12.46 26.79 -8.98
N MET A 500 -13.53 26.23 -9.54
CA MET A 500 -13.45 25.42 -10.76
C MET A 500 -12.98 26.31 -11.92
N THR A 501 -12.01 25.83 -12.69
CA THR A 501 -11.39 26.61 -13.77
C THR A 501 -11.17 25.73 -14.98
N VAL A 502 -11.59 26.18 -16.15
CA VAL A 502 -11.40 25.47 -17.41
C VAL A 502 -10.84 26.44 -18.43
N MET A 503 -9.67 26.16 -18.98
CA MET A 503 -8.92 27.05 -19.88
C MET A 503 -8.85 28.49 -19.35
N GLY A 504 -8.54 28.65 -18.06
CA GLY A 504 -8.47 29.96 -17.40
C GLY A 504 -9.81 30.62 -17.11
N THR A 505 -10.92 30.05 -17.56
CA THR A 505 -12.26 30.56 -17.25
C THR A 505 -12.78 29.99 -15.96
N THR A 506 -13.18 30.85 -15.03
CA THR A 506 -13.65 30.45 -13.70
C THR A 506 -15.15 30.26 -13.66
N TYR A 507 -15.60 29.20 -13.01
CA TYR A 507 -17.01 28.86 -12.79
C TYR A 507 -17.33 28.81 -11.28
N ASN A 508 -18.53 29.29 -10.92
CA ASN A 508 -18.96 29.42 -9.52
C ASN A 508 -20.04 28.40 -9.13
N ARG A 509 -20.52 27.59 -10.06
CA ARG A 509 -21.56 26.58 -9.81
C ARG A 509 -21.21 25.27 -10.50
N GLY A 510 -21.18 24.20 -9.75
CA GLY A 510 -20.95 22.86 -10.27
C GLY A 510 -20.56 21.86 -9.20
N PHE A 511 -20.20 20.68 -9.64
CA PHE A 511 -19.62 19.63 -8.83
C PHE A 511 -18.29 19.22 -9.44
N SER A 512 -17.26 19.16 -8.64
CA SER A 512 -15.92 18.74 -9.04
C SER A 512 -15.57 17.43 -8.32
N THR A 513 -14.97 16.51 -9.04
CA THR A 513 -14.57 15.20 -8.51
C THR A 513 -13.33 14.68 -9.22
N ASP A 514 -12.60 13.79 -8.57
CA ASP A 514 -11.65 12.93 -9.27
C ASP A 514 -12.43 11.83 -10.01
N ALA A 515 -11.97 11.41 -11.20
CA ALA A 515 -12.50 10.20 -11.83
C ALA A 515 -12.01 8.95 -11.05
N ASN A 516 -12.75 7.91 -10.93
CA ASN A 516 -14.07 7.59 -11.43
C ASN A 516 -15.12 7.92 -10.36
N ALA A 517 -16.16 8.63 -10.73
CA ALA A 517 -17.18 9.04 -9.77
C ALA A 517 -18.59 9.06 -10.38
N ALA A 518 -19.57 8.73 -9.54
CA ALA A 518 -21.00 8.86 -9.86
C ALA A 518 -21.68 9.69 -8.76
N LEU A 519 -22.40 10.73 -9.17
CA LEU A 519 -23.14 11.64 -8.30
C LEU A 519 -24.65 11.40 -8.48
N PHE A 520 -25.33 11.05 -7.40
CA PHE A 520 -26.74 10.64 -7.41
C PHE A 520 -27.62 11.76 -6.86
N PHE A 521 -28.66 12.09 -7.60
CA PHE A 521 -29.65 13.07 -7.22
C PHE A 521 -31.05 12.46 -7.28
N THR A 522 -31.84 12.72 -6.26
CA THR A 522 -33.25 12.37 -6.26
C THR A 522 -34.07 13.58 -6.72
N ILE A 523 -34.84 13.42 -7.78
CA ILE A 523 -35.72 14.47 -8.32
C ILE A 523 -37.05 14.44 -7.56
N PRO A 524 -37.44 15.55 -6.87
CA PRO A 524 -38.70 15.60 -6.15
C PRO A 524 -39.92 15.41 -7.06
N ASP A 525 -40.99 14.77 -6.56
CA ASP A 525 -42.24 14.55 -7.28
C ASP A 525 -42.92 15.83 -7.71
N SER A 526 -42.63 16.94 -7.02
CA SER A 526 -43.16 18.28 -7.35
C SER A 526 -42.52 18.92 -8.61
N LEU A 527 -41.50 18.32 -9.18
CA LEU A 527 -40.80 18.83 -10.34
C LEU A 527 -41.16 18.01 -11.59
N ASP A 528 -41.80 18.68 -12.56
CA ASP A 528 -42.05 18.12 -13.88
C ASP A 528 -40.89 18.43 -14.80
N VAL A 529 -39.81 17.62 -14.69
CA VAL A 529 -38.57 17.80 -15.43
C VAL A 529 -38.73 17.28 -16.85
N VAL A 530 -38.30 18.05 -17.83
CA VAL A 530 -38.32 17.67 -19.25
C VAL A 530 -36.96 17.66 -19.92
N ARG A 531 -35.96 18.35 -19.33
CA ARG A 531 -34.58 18.38 -19.86
C ARG A 531 -33.57 18.52 -18.74
N PHE A 532 -32.37 18.04 -18.99
CA PHE A 532 -31.18 18.32 -18.22
C PHE A 532 -30.16 19.07 -19.05
N LYS A 533 -29.55 20.10 -18.47
CA LYS A 533 -28.48 20.90 -19.08
C LYS A 533 -27.27 20.97 -18.15
N GLY A 534 -26.07 20.99 -18.70
CA GLY A 534 -24.84 21.20 -18.00
C GLY A 534 -23.65 21.20 -18.94
N LYS A 535 -22.45 21.25 -18.34
CA LYS A 535 -21.21 21.12 -19.09
C LYS A 535 -20.31 20.16 -18.31
N GLY A 536 -19.80 19.12 -18.97
CA GLY A 536 -18.72 18.29 -18.48
C GLY A 536 -17.39 18.90 -18.90
N ALA A 537 -16.45 19.06 -17.97
CA ALA A 537 -15.18 19.71 -18.26
C ALA A 537 -14.03 19.13 -17.47
N ALA A 538 -12.83 19.12 -18.06
CA ALA A 538 -11.59 18.83 -17.37
C ALA A 538 -11.06 20.11 -16.70
N ASP A 539 -10.89 20.07 -15.37
CA ASP A 539 -10.46 21.23 -14.59
C ASP A 539 -8.95 21.50 -14.77
N ASP A 540 -8.61 22.78 -14.83
CA ASP A 540 -7.22 23.23 -14.96
C ASP A 540 -6.32 22.73 -13.83
N SER A 541 -6.88 22.41 -12.66
CA SER A 541 -6.12 21.85 -11.53
C SER A 541 -5.60 20.43 -11.79
N GLY A 542 -6.23 19.67 -12.68
CA GLY A 542 -5.72 18.40 -13.20
C GLY A 542 -4.77 18.62 -14.37
N ILE A 543 -5.28 19.28 -15.42
CA ILE A 543 -4.56 19.46 -16.70
C ILE A 543 -3.20 20.16 -16.53
N ASN A 544 -3.11 21.13 -15.64
CA ASN A 544 -1.88 21.90 -15.45
C ASN A 544 -0.84 21.23 -14.54
N GLN A 545 -1.07 20.00 -14.10
CA GLN A 545 -0.08 19.24 -13.34
C GLN A 545 1.07 18.77 -14.26
N PRO A 546 2.30 18.77 -13.76
CA PRO A 546 3.44 18.29 -14.55
C PRO A 546 3.28 16.83 -14.96
N GLY A 547 3.22 16.58 -16.26
CA GLY A 547 3.04 15.23 -16.80
C GLY A 547 1.61 14.71 -16.81
N ALA A 548 0.63 15.58 -16.60
CA ALA A 548 -0.77 15.19 -16.68
C ALA A 548 -1.15 14.67 -18.06
N THR A 549 -1.91 13.60 -18.10
CA THR A 549 -2.53 13.00 -19.29
C THR A 549 -4.05 12.95 -19.16
N THR A 550 -4.62 13.93 -18.47
CA THR A 550 -6.05 14.02 -18.16
C THR A 550 -6.92 13.60 -19.31
N SER A 551 -7.78 12.63 -19.10
CA SER A 551 -8.77 12.13 -20.07
C SER A 551 -10.05 11.72 -19.33
N LEU A 552 -11.17 12.33 -19.67
CA LEU A 552 -12.43 12.19 -18.94
C LEU A 552 -13.57 11.85 -19.88
N ARG A 553 -14.54 11.08 -19.38
CA ARG A 553 -15.82 10.89 -20.08
C ARG A 553 -16.97 11.26 -19.16
N PHE A 554 -17.90 12.02 -19.66
CA PHE A 554 -19.08 12.48 -18.95
C PHE A 554 -20.31 11.72 -19.38
N MET A 555 -21.08 11.19 -18.40
CA MET A 555 -22.30 10.45 -18.71
C MET A 555 -23.44 10.90 -17.81
N VAL A 556 -24.67 10.80 -18.33
CA VAL A 556 -25.91 11.12 -17.62
C VAL A 556 -26.84 9.92 -17.70
N PHE A 557 -27.39 9.53 -16.54
CA PHE A 557 -28.34 8.43 -16.43
C PHE A 557 -29.59 8.87 -15.65
N ASP A 558 -30.70 8.22 -15.93
CA ASP A 558 -31.98 8.33 -15.22
C ASP A 558 -32.25 7.13 -14.31
N GLN A 559 -31.27 6.27 -14.15
CA GLN A 559 -31.26 5.09 -13.27
C GLN A 559 -29.86 4.89 -12.69
N ASN A 560 -29.70 4.05 -11.69
CA ASN A 560 -28.38 3.71 -11.17
C ASN A 560 -27.57 2.94 -12.23
N PRO A 561 -26.44 3.49 -12.71
CA PRO A 561 -25.61 2.84 -13.71
C PRO A 561 -24.60 1.86 -13.10
N LEU A 562 -24.42 1.88 -11.77
CA LEU A 562 -23.45 1.03 -11.10
C LEU A 562 -24.01 -0.39 -10.97
N SER A 563 -23.22 -1.39 -11.32
CA SER A 563 -23.62 -2.78 -11.15
C SER A 563 -23.69 -3.19 -9.67
N ALA A 564 -24.47 -4.21 -9.38
CA ALA A 564 -24.52 -4.79 -8.02
C ALA A 564 -23.15 -5.34 -7.58
N GLU A 565 -22.27 -5.68 -8.51
CA GLU A 565 -20.92 -6.21 -8.27
C GLU A 565 -19.95 -5.12 -7.77
N GLN A 566 -20.25 -3.85 -7.95
CA GLN A 566 -19.46 -2.73 -7.40
C GLN A 566 -19.77 -2.44 -5.94
N ASP A 567 -20.75 -3.10 -5.41
CA ASP A 567 -21.13 -3.06 -4.02
C ASP A 567 -21.26 -4.51 -3.54
N ASP A 568 -20.29 -4.99 -2.80
CA ASP A 568 -20.14 -6.36 -2.28
C ASP A 568 -21.19 -6.75 -1.23
N ALA A 569 -22.27 -5.97 -1.09
CA ALA A 569 -23.40 -6.37 -0.27
C ALA A 569 -24.08 -7.62 -0.84
N ALA A 570 -24.07 -8.69 -0.06
CA ALA A 570 -24.79 -9.93 -0.37
C ALA A 570 -26.29 -9.70 -0.55
N ALA A 571 -26.84 -8.67 0.09
CA ALA A 571 -28.21 -8.22 -0.12
C ALA A 571 -28.37 -6.74 0.19
N ARG A 572 -29.29 -6.08 -0.52
CA ARG A 572 -29.65 -4.67 -0.27
C ARG A 572 -31.13 -4.36 -0.42
N SER A 573 -31.61 -3.44 0.38
CA SER A 573 -33.01 -3.02 0.29
C SER A 573 -33.28 -2.04 -0.86
N GLY A 574 -32.31 -1.24 -1.27
CA GLY A 574 -32.54 0.04 -1.91
C GLY A 574 -33.17 1.03 -0.92
N LEU A 575 -33.62 2.18 -1.42
CA LEU A 575 -34.20 3.23 -0.58
C LEU A 575 -35.45 2.75 0.15
N ILE A 576 -35.38 2.73 1.47
CA ILE A 576 -36.55 2.64 2.36
C ILE A 576 -36.83 4.04 2.90
N SER A 577 -38.09 4.46 2.78
CA SER A 577 -38.51 5.78 3.23
C SER A 577 -39.98 5.81 3.60
N ARG A 578 -40.34 6.80 4.42
CA ARG A 578 -41.74 6.99 4.81
C ARG A 578 -42.67 7.28 3.61
N ALA A 579 -42.16 8.01 2.62
CA ALA A 579 -42.94 8.41 1.44
C ALA A 579 -42.96 7.35 0.32
N GLY A 580 -42.04 6.37 0.36
CA GLY A 580 -41.88 5.35 -0.65
C GLY A 580 -42.07 3.92 -0.09
N VAL A 581 -41.09 3.06 -0.40
CA VAL A 581 -41.04 1.70 0.14
C VAL A 581 -40.78 1.76 1.64
N LYS A 582 -41.68 1.27 2.45
CA LYS A 582 -41.58 1.35 3.91
C LYS A 582 -40.84 0.19 4.54
N ALA A 583 -40.88 -0.96 3.90
CA ALA A 583 -40.22 -2.17 4.35
C ALA A 583 -39.97 -3.13 3.21
N LYS A 584 -38.91 -3.95 3.36
CA LYS A 584 -38.54 -4.99 2.39
C LYS A 584 -37.90 -6.17 3.12
N THR A 585 -38.33 -7.40 2.79
CA THR A 585 -37.62 -8.59 3.24
C THR A 585 -36.34 -8.76 2.42
N LEU A 586 -35.25 -8.97 3.12
CA LEU A 586 -33.95 -9.26 2.51
C LEU A 586 -33.50 -10.67 2.91
N GLU A 587 -32.80 -11.32 1.98
CA GLU A 587 -32.11 -12.59 2.21
C GLU A 587 -30.67 -12.49 1.67
N ALA A 588 -29.71 -13.01 2.43
CA ALA A 588 -28.32 -13.11 2.04
C ALA A 588 -27.84 -14.55 2.23
N ASP A 589 -27.05 -15.05 1.27
CA ASP A 589 -26.38 -16.34 1.39
C ASP A 589 -25.21 -16.20 2.39
N VAL A 590 -25.26 -16.97 3.48
CA VAL A 590 -24.23 -17.02 4.53
C VAL A 590 -23.51 -18.37 4.57
N THR A 591 -23.68 -19.22 3.54
CA THR A 591 -23.07 -20.55 3.49
C THR A 591 -21.55 -20.42 3.54
N GLY A 592 -20.93 -20.96 4.59
CA GLY A 592 -19.47 -20.92 4.78
C GLY A 592 -18.88 -19.54 5.12
N ALA A 593 -19.73 -18.53 5.37
CA ALA A 593 -19.26 -17.24 5.85
C ALA A 593 -18.85 -17.34 7.32
N SER A 594 -17.80 -16.66 7.75
CA SER A 594 -17.42 -16.55 9.16
C SER A 594 -18.02 -15.30 9.82
N LYS A 595 -18.51 -14.33 9.03
CA LYS A 595 -19.08 -13.07 9.51
C LYS A 595 -20.32 -12.67 8.74
N LEU A 596 -21.24 -12.05 9.47
CA LEU A 596 -22.36 -11.29 8.93
C LEU A 596 -22.27 -9.86 9.41
N LYS A 597 -22.11 -8.91 8.47
CA LYS A 597 -22.10 -7.46 8.73
C LYS A 597 -23.40 -6.85 8.19
N ILE A 598 -24.11 -6.14 9.03
CA ILE A 598 -25.35 -5.43 8.71
C ILE A 598 -25.06 -3.94 8.79
N VAL A 599 -25.28 -3.21 7.71
CA VAL A 599 -25.16 -1.76 7.65
C VAL A 599 -26.52 -1.15 7.39
N VAL A 600 -26.86 -0.09 8.15
CA VAL A 600 -27.99 0.77 7.82
C VAL A 600 -27.43 2.13 7.44
N SER A 601 -27.46 2.44 6.15
CA SER A 601 -27.02 3.71 5.59
C SER A 601 -28.13 4.76 5.72
N ASN A 602 -27.73 6.02 5.96
CA ASN A 602 -28.63 7.17 6.03
C ASN A 602 -28.98 7.77 4.65
N TRP A 603 -28.76 7.04 3.57
CA TRP A 603 -28.97 7.47 2.19
C TRP A 603 -28.32 8.82 1.80
N GLY A 604 -27.36 9.32 2.60
CA GLY A 604 -26.60 10.54 2.34
C GLY A 604 -27.26 11.85 2.74
N ASP A 605 -28.44 11.83 3.39
CA ASP A 605 -29.12 13.06 3.85
C ASP A 605 -29.02 13.32 5.34
N GLY A 606 -28.26 12.49 6.07
CA GLY A 606 -28.03 12.56 7.51
C GLY A 606 -28.92 11.59 8.27
N PHE A 607 -28.58 11.32 9.52
CA PHE A 607 -29.18 10.26 10.35
C PHE A 607 -30.44 10.70 11.13
N ALA A 608 -30.89 11.93 10.95
CA ALA A 608 -32.00 12.45 11.71
C ALA A 608 -33.35 11.79 11.31
N TYR A 609 -34.00 11.16 12.27
CA TYR A 609 -35.25 10.39 12.10
C TYR A 609 -35.12 9.07 11.32
N ASP A 610 -33.91 8.62 11.03
CA ASP A 610 -33.64 7.37 10.32
C ASP A 610 -33.65 6.16 11.26
N ARG A 611 -34.73 6.05 12.05
CA ARG A 611 -34.95 4.93 12.96
C ARG A 611 -35.25 3.67 12.15
N ALA A 612 -34.48 2.64 12.34
CA ALA A 612 -34.49 1.41 11.57
C ALA A 612 -34.81 0.21 12.44
N ASP A 613 -35.65 -0.66 11.93
CA ASP A 613 -35.95 -1.93 12.55
C ASP A 613 -35.58 -3.10 11.60
N LEU A 614 -34.86 -4.10 12.13
CA LEU A 614 -34.77 -5.43 11.54
C LEU A 614 -35.75 -6.34 12.28
N ILE A 615 -36.78 -6.76 11.58
CA ILE A 615 -37.82 -7.58 12.15
C ILE A 615 -37.57 -9.06 11.83
N ASN A 616 -37.65 -9.92 12.86
CA ASN A 616 -37.43 -11.36 12.79
C ASN A 616 -36.10 -11.68 12.04
N PRO A 617 -34.97 -11.12 12.47
CA PRO A 617 -33.68 -11.42 11.86
C PRO A 617 -33.25 -12.85 12.24
N VAL A 618 -33.23 -13.76 11.26
CA VAL A 618 -32.93 -15.18 11.48
C VAL A 618 -31.86 -15.70 10.55
N LEU A 619 -30.99 -16.53 11.10
CA LEU A 619 -30.09 -17.41 10.36
C LEU A 619 -30.82 -18.75 10.15
N VAL A 620 -30.87 -19.21 8.93
CA VAL A 620 -31.52 -20.47 8.54
C VAL A 620 -30.46 -21.49 8.17
N ASP A 621 -30.50 -22.68 8.75
CA ASP A 621 -29.57 -23.75 8.44
C ASP A 621 -30.00 -24.58 7.21
N ASP A 622 -29.19 -25.56 6.82
CA ASP A 622 -29.44 -26.45 5.68
C ASP A 622 -30.58 -27.44 5.91
N GLU A 623 -31.11 -27.54 7.14
CA GLU A 623 -32.32 -28.32 7.49
C GLU A 623 -33.57 -27.41 7.58
N GLY A 624 -33.38 -26.08 7.46
CA GLY A 624 -34.45 -25.11 7.54
C GLY A 624 -34.80 -24.66 8.98
N ASN A 625 -33.96 -24.99 9.96
CA ASN A 625 -34.12 -24.48 11.32
C ASN A 625 -33.67 -23.03 11.41
N GLU A 626 -34.43 -22.21 12.18
CA GLU A 626 -34.20 -20.80 12.34
C GLU A 626 -33.53 -20.46 13.68
N THR A 627 -32.46 -19.68 13.65
CA THR A 627 -31.80 -19.11 14.83
C THR A 627 -31.92 -17.59 14.77
N SER A 628 -32.57 -16.99 15.75
CA SER A 628 -32.75 -15.53 15.79
C SER A 628 -31.46 -14.82 16.19
N LEU A 629 -31.06 -13.77 15.46
CA LEU A 629 -29.93 -12.91 15.85
C LEU A 629 -30.12 -12.25 17.22
N THR A 630 -31.36 -12.07 17.67
CA THR A 630 -31.68 -11.49 19.00
C THR A 630 -31.23 -12.38 20.17
N THR A 631 -30.91 -13.65 19.89
CA THR A 631 -30.38 -14.63 20.86
C THR A 631 -28.87 -14.80 20.80
N LEU A 632 -28.23 -14.20 19.81
CA LEU A 632 -26.77 -14.27 19.60
C LEU A 632 -26.08 -12.99 20.09
N ASN A 633 -24.85 -13.12 20.53
CA ASN A 633 -24.01 -11.97 20.85
C ASN A 633 -23.45 -11.36 19.56
N HIS A 634 -23.59 -10.07 19.39
CA HIS A 634 -22.90 -9.36 18.32
C HIS A 634 -21.44 -9.10 18.69
N THR A 635 -20.56 -9.06 17.69
CA THR A 635 -19.12 -8.80 17.86
C THR A 635 -18.85 -7.32 18.02
N SER A 636 -19.51 -6.48 17.22
CA SER A 636 -19.38 -5.02 17.31
C SER A 636 -20.67 -4.32 16.87
N TYR A 637 -20.85 -3.11 17.40
CA TYR A 637 -21.88 -2.18 16.96
C TYR A 637 -21.32 -0.75 16.99
N THR A 638 -21.51 -0.02 15.90
CA THR A 638 -21.20 1.41 15.80
C THR A 638 -22.40 2.15 15.23
N SER A 639 -22.68 3.34 15.74
CA SER A 639 -23.77 4.19 15.26
C SER A 639 -23.45 5.65 15.51
N GLU A 640 -23.93 6.54 14.64
CA GLU A 640 -23.84 7.98 14.85
C GLU A 640 -24.83 8.46 15.91
N TRP A 641 -25.92 7.75 16.11
CA TRP A 641 -26.91 8.06 17.12
C TRP A 641 -27.67 6.82 17.61
N GLY A 642 -28.00 6.78 18.89
CA GLY A 642 -28.77 5.70 19.51
C GLY A 642 -27.94 4.46 19.82
N SER A 643 -28.55 3.54 20.56
CA SER A 643 -27.97 2.26 20.93
C SER A 643 -28.74 1.11 20.28
N LEU A 644 -28.06 0.00 20.01
CA LEU A 644 -28.70 -1.23 19.58
C LEU A 644 -29.66 -1.74 20.69
N HIS A 645 -30.89 -2.03 20.33
CA HIS A 645 -31.87 -2.63 21.24
C HIS A 645 -32.41 -3.96 20.69
N MET A 646 -32.32 -5.01 21.50
CA MET A 646 -32.88 -6.31 21.20
C MET A 646 -34.39 -6.33 21.56
N ASN A 647 -35.22 -6.73 20.59
CA ASN A 647 -36.67 -6.86 20.73
C ASN A 647 -37.41 -5.52 21.09
N LYS A 648 -36.74 -4.43 20.80
CA LYS A 648 -37.26 -3.06 21.00
C LYS A 648 -36.72 -2.15 19.90
N ASN A 649 -37.43 -1.06 19.61
CA ASN A 649 -36.91 -0.06 18.70
C ASN A 649 -35.73 0.71 19.34
N VAL A 650 -35.01 1.52 18.56
CA VAL A 650 -33.83 2.26 19.00
C VAL A 650 -34.06 3.18 20.23
N GLU A 651 -35.28 3.56 20.51
CA GLU A 651 -35.64 4.35 21.67
C GLU A 651 -36.12 3.49 22.87
N GLY A 652 -36.06 2.16 22.78
CA GLY A 652 -36.49 1.23 23.81
C GLY A 652 -37.98 0.94 23.82
N GLY A 653 -38.76 1.44 22.86
CA GLY A 653 -40.17 1.21 22.65
C GLY A 653 -40.49 -0.06 21.87
N THR A 654 -41.73 -0.19 21.40
CA THR A 654 -42.18 -1.32 20.56
C THR A 654 -41.71 -1.13 19.14
N LEU A 655 -41.13 -2.20 18.52
CA LEU A 655 -40.81 -2.25 17.12
C LEU A 655 -42.05 -2.06 16.24
N ARG A 656 -42.05 -1.13 15.30
CA ARG A 656 -43.17 -0.79 14.44
C ARG A 656 -42.76 -0.52 13.01
N VAL A 657 -43.02 -1.46 12.12
CA VAL A 657 -42.71 -1.33 10.71
C VAL A 657 -44.01 -1.39 9.88
N ASP A 658 -44.17 -0.44 8.98
CA ASP A 658 -45.39 -0.27 8.15
C ASP A 658 -46.69 -0.36 8.94
N GLY A 659 -46.74 0.32 10.09
CA GLY A 659 -47.91 0.36 10.96
C GLY A 659 -48.20 -0.91 11.79
N LYS A 660 -47.42 -1.96 11.62
CA LYS A 660 -47.54 -3.23 12.38
C LYS A 660 -46.54 -3.25 13.54
N SER A 661 -46.94 -3.81 14.66
CA SER A 661 -46.12 -4.03 15.85
C SER A 661 -45.49 -5.42 15.82
N TYR A 662 -44.25 -5.50 16.27
CA TYR A 662 -43.48 -6.75 16.33
C TYR A 662 -42.85 -6.94 17.71
N THR A 663 -42.62 -8.19 18.08
CA THR A 663 -42.03 -8.57 19.37
C THR A 663 -40.59 -9.05 19.27
N THR A 664 -40.15 -9.40 18.05
CA THR A 664 -38.79 -9.92 17.81
C THR A 664 -38.13 -9.07 16.74
N GLY A 665 -36.92 -8.54 17.03
CA GLY A 665 -36.18 -7.73 16.09
C GLY A 665 -35.08 -6.91 16.75
N LEU A 666 -34.41 -6.12 15.94
CA LEU A 666 -33.31 -5.22 16.33
C LEU A 666 -33.73 -3.79 15.99
N GLY A 667 -33.70 -2.90 16.99
CA GLY A 667 -33.88 -1.46 16.79
C GLY A 667 -32.53 -0.78 16.62
N LEU A 668 -32.38 -0.04 15.54
CA LEU A 668 -31.16 0.60 15.07
C LEU A 668 -31.46 2.05 14.67
N ASN A 669 -30.41 2.81 14.38
CA ASN A 669 -30.55 4.09 13.68
C ASN A 669 -29.47 4.17 12.57
N ALA A 670 -29.84 4.70 11.43
CA ALA A 670 -28.83 5.00 10.41
C ALA A 670 -28.01 6.23 10.87
N GLN A 671 -26.79 6.36 10.63
CA GLN A 671 -25.79 5.48 10.05
C GLN A 671 -25.29 4.48 11.11
N CYS A 672 -25.38 3.20 10.87
CA CYS A 672 -24.85 2.22 11.82
C CYS A 672 -24.28 0.98 11.13
N THR A 673 -23.38 0.29 11.84
CA THR A 673 -22.80 -1.00 11.44
C THR A 673 -22.89 -1.97 12.61
N LEU A 674 -23.42 -3.16 12.36
CA LEU A 674 -23.56 -4.25 13.30
C LEU A 674 -22.91 -5.51 12.73
N VAL A 675 -22.03 -6.16 13.51
CA VAL A 675 -21.29 -7.36 13.07
C VAL A 675 -21.57 -8.52 14.02
N TYR A 676 -21.80 -9.68 13.43
CA TYR A 676 -21.85 -10.97 14.12
C TYR A 676 -20.75 -11.89 13.56
N ASP A 677 -19.96 -12.52 14.45
CA ASP A 677 -19.16 -13.68 14.08
C ASP A 677 -20.08 -14.92 14.07
N LEU A 678 -20.00 -15.67 12.98
CA LEU A 678 -20.74 -16.91 12.84
C LEU A 678 -19.89 -18.07 13.40
N PRO A 679 -20.49 -19.04 14.12
CA PRO A 679 -19.73 -20.16 14.70
C PRO A 679 -18.94 -20.93 13.64
N GLU A 680 -17.74 -21.35 13.98
CA GLU A 680 -16.94 -22.19 13.09
C GLU A 680 -17.67 -23.51 12.81
N GLY A 681 -17.73 -23.90 11.54
CA GLY A 681 -18.43 -25.11 11.09
C GLY A 681 -19.96 -25.03 11.18
N HIS A 682 -20.52 -23.82 11.29
CA HIS A 682 -21.99 -23.67 11.28
C HIS A 682 -22.61 -24.21 9.98
N ARG A 683 -23.87 -24.59 10.05
CA ARG A 683 -24.65 -25.08 8.91
C ARG A 683 -25.60 -24.02 8.34
N PHE A 684 -25.49 -22.78 8.73
CA PHE A 684 -26.32 -21.69 8.20
C PHE A 684 -26.08 -21.48 6.72
N THR A 685 -27.16 -21.38 5.95
CA THR A 685 -27.15 -21.13 4.51
C THR A 685 -27.72 -19.76 4.17
N THR A 686 -28.64 -19.24 4.97
CA THR A 686 -29.36 -17.99 4.65
C THR A 686 -29.49 -17.13 5.88
N PHE A 687 -29.24 -15.84 5.76
CA PHE A 687 -29.68 -14.82 6.69
C PHE A 687 -30.92 -14.10 6.12
N ARG A 688 -31.99 -13.95 6.90
CA ARG A 688 -33.22 -13.31 6.46
C ARG A 688 -33.76 -12.35 7.51
N ALA A 689 -34.24 -11.16 7.07
CA ALA A 689 -34.91 -10.17 7.92
C ALA A 689 -35.90 -9.32 7.12
N LEU A 690 -36.95 -8.85 7.77
CA LEU A 690 -37.75 -7.76 7.26
C LEU A 690 -37.14 -6.44 7.73
N CYS A 691 -36.63 -5.66 6.79
CA CYS A 691 -35.98 -4.38 7.01
C CYS A 691 -36.97 -3.24 6.78
N GLY A 692 -37.07 -2.29 7.71
CA GLY A 692 -38.00 -1.19 7.56
C GLY A 692 -37.68 0.00 8.47
N TYR A 693 -38.26 1.16 8.16
CA TYR A 693 -38.17 2.27 9.08
C TYR A 693 -39.17 2.08 10.25
N ASP A 694 -38.78 2.51 11.44
CA ASP A 694 -39.69 2.48 12.61
C ASP A 694 -40.70 3.62 12.54
N SER A 695 -41.97 3.27 12.40
CA SER A 695 -43.07 4.24 12.29
C SER A 695 -43.37 5.01 13.60
N SER A 696 -42.64 4.75 14.70
CA SER A 696 -42.68 5.58 15.90
C SER A 696 -42.18 6.99 15.65
N CYS A 697 -41.26 7.16 14.69
CA CYS A 697 -40.70 8.46 14.29
C CYS A 697 -41.73 9.38 13.61
N ASP A 698 -42.84 8.84 13.14
CA ASP A 698 -43.89 9.61 12.49
C ASP A 698 -44.50 10.72 13.36
N LYS A 699 -44.44 10.53 14.68
CA LYS A 699 -44.94 11.51 15.65
C LYS A 699 -43.98 12.71 15.80
N ASP A 700 -42.72 12.47 15.67
CA ASP A 700 -41.66 13.45 15.95
C ASP A 700 -41.28 14.25 14.68
N ASN A 701 -41.62 13.73 13.51
CA ASN A 701 -41.39 14.39 12.23
C ASN A 701 -42.66 14.41 11.35
N PRO A 702 -43.67 15.25 11.69
CA PRO A 702 -44.90 15.35 10.92
C PRO A 702 -44.69 15.85 9.48
N SER A 703 -43.62 16.56 9.21
CA SER A 703 -43.27 17.09 7.88
C SER A 703 -42.79 16.04 6.87
N GLN A 704 -42.50 14.82 7.32
CA GLN A 704 -42.09 13.67 6.49
C GLN A 704 -40.76 13.80 5.75
N THR A 705 -39.96 14.76 6.07
CA THR A 705 -38.64 14.96 5.44
C THR A 705 -37.55 14.29 6.25
N GLY A 706 -36.67 13.56 5.60
CA GLY A 706 -35.43 13.04 6.20
C GLY A 706 -35.53 11.64 6.82
N THR A 707 -36.59 10.86 6.61
CA THR A 707 -36.63 9.43 6.95
C THR A 707 -36.26 8.64 5.67
N THR A 708 -34.99 8.40 5.51
CA THR A 708 -34.43 7.70 4.33
C THR A 708 -33.30 6.79 4.77
N MET A 709 -33.32 5.53 4.36
CA MET A 709 -32.30 4.57 4.74
C MET A 709 -32.16 3.46 3.72
N GLU A 710 -31.03 2.76 3.76
CA GLU A 710 -30.81 1.53 3.02
C GLU A 710 -30.22 0.48 3.96
N PHE A 711 -30.73 -0.74 3.90
CA PHE A 711 -30.14 -1.89 4.58
C PHE A 711 -29.25 -2.66 3.63
N LEU A 712 -28.05 -2.99 4.10
CA LEU A 712 -27.01 -3.70 3.36
C LEU A 712 -26.52 -4.85 4.22
N PHE A 713 -26.53 -6.06 3.68
CA PHE A 713 -25.99 -7.24 4.34
C PHE A 713 -24.72 -7.65 3.62
N TYR A 714 -23.64 -7.80 4.37
CA TYR A 714 -22.36 -8.26 3.87
C TYR A 714 -21.99 -9.57 4.56
N THR A 715 -21.36 -10.44 3.80
CA THR A 715 -20.75 -11.66 4.32
C THR A 715 -19.28 -11.66 3.90
N ASP A 716 -18.47 -12.38 4.63
CA ASP A 716 -17.09 -12.64 4.23
C ASP A 716 -16.96 -13.88 3.35
N LYS A 717 -18.09 -14.41 2.84
CA LYS A 717 -18.11 -15.44 1.83
C LYS A 717 -17.49 -14.90 0.54
N GLN A 718 -16.49 -15.60 0.06
CA GLN A 718 -15.81 -15.24 -1.18
C GLN A 718 -15.97 -16.36 -2.19
N GLU A 719 -16.18 -15.97 -3.44
CA GLU A 719 -16.07 -16.90 -4.55
C GLU A 719 -14.63 -17.44 -4.60
N PRO A 720 -14.44 -18.75 -4.79
CA PRO A 720 -13.11 -19.31 -4.81
C PRO A 720 -12.32 -18.75 -6.00
N PHE A 721 -11.08 -18.37 -5.74
CA PHE A 721 -10.14 -18.05 -6.80
C PHE A 721 -9.85 -19.31 -7.59
N ILE A 722 -10.23 -19.35 -8.87
CA ILE A 722 -9.96 -20.44 -9.77
C ILE A 722 -8.76 -20.09 -10.64
N PHE A 723 -7.65 -20.84 -10.48
CA PHE A 723 -6.42 -20.64 -11.22
C PHE A 723 -6.12 -21.83 -12.13
N ASP A 724 -5.91 -21.57 -13.44
CA ASP A 724 -5.57 -22.60 -14.43
C ASP A 724 -4.06 -22.91 -14.40
N LEU A 725 -3.70 -24.12 -14.01
CA LEU A 725 -2.30 -24.56 -13.92
C LEU A 725 -1.60 -24.60 -15.27
N SER A 726 -2.33 -24.64 -16.38
CA SER A 726 -1.73 -24.60 -17.72
C SER A 726 -1.02 -23.27 -18.01
N SER A 727 -1.42 -22.18 -17.35
CA SER A 727 -0.73 -20.86 -17.42
C SER A 727 0.71 -20.92 -16.88
N LEU A 728 1.01 -21.90 -16.04
CA LEU A 728 2.35 -22.18 -15.52
C LEU A 728 3.07 -23.29 -16.30
N GLY A 729 2.45 -23.81 -17.37
CA GLY A 729 3.02 -24.85 -18.20
C GLY A 729 2.78 -26.29 -17.73
N TYR A 730 1.93 -26.50 -16.71
CA TYR A 730 1.54 -27.86 -16.31
C TYR A 730 0.58 -28.52 -17.31
N GLY A 731 0.72 -29.81 -17.51
CA GLY A 731 -0.18 -30.59 -18.36
C GLY A 731 -1.57 -30.75 -17.77
N LYS A 732 -2.62 -30.86 -18.60
CA LYS A 732 -4.02 -30.97 -18.14
C LYS A 732 -4.31 -32.15 -17.20
N GLN A 733 -3.52 -33.21 -17.27
CA GLN A 733 -3.63 -34.40 -16.41
C GLN A 733 -2.47 -34.53 -15.44
N GLU A 734 -1.62 -33.52 -15.38
CA GLU A 734 -0.48 -33.52 -14.47
C GLU A 734 -0.98 -33.27 -13.05
N VAL A 735 -0.52 -34.12 -12.14
CA VAL A 735 -0.85 -34.03 -10.70
C VAL A 735 0.20 -33.19 -10.03
N VAL A 736 -0.19 -32.09 -9.42
CA VAL A 736 0.69 -31.11 -8.81
C VAL A 736 0.41 -31.04 -7.31
N PRO A 737 1.36 -31.43 -6.44
CA PRO A 737 1.25 -31.23 -4.99
C PRO A 737 1.18 -29.74 -4.66
N VAL A 738 0.30 -29.37 -3.73
CA VAL A 738 0.04 -27.99 -3.32
C VAL A 738 0.22 -27.84 -1.81
N TYR A 739 1.05 -26.90 -1.41
CA TYR A 739 1.33 -26.59 0.00
C TYR A 739 1.16 -25.08 0.25
N ASP A 740 0.39 -24.71 1.29
CA ASP A 740 0.22 -23.32 1.71
C ASP A 740 1.34 -22.92 2.66
N ILE A 741 2.18 -21.95 2.23
CA ILE A 741 3.40 -21.54 2.95
C ILE A 741 3.09 -20.75 4.21
N TRP A 742 2.08 -19.87 4.19
CA TRP A 742 1.74 -19.08 5.36
C TRP A 742 1.00 -19.87 6.43
N ASN A 743 0.12 -20.79 6.01
CA ASN A 743 -0.66 -21.64 6.93
C ASN A 743 0.08 -22.91 7.33
N HIS A 744 1.23 -23.21 6.71
CA HIS A 744 1.99 -24.47 6.91
C HIS A 744 1.13 -25.70 6.69
N GLU A 745 0.27 -25.66 5.64
CA GLU A 745 -0.75 -26.68 5.37
C GLU A 745 -0.50 -27.39 4.06
N ASP A 746 -0.57 -28.73 4.09
CA ASP A 746 -0.59 -29.55 2.89
C ASP A 746 -2.03 -29.59 2.34
N LEU A 747 -2.25 -28.95 1.19
CA LEU A 747 -3.55 -28.89 0.53
C LEU A 747 -3.81 -30.10 -0.39
N GLY A 748 -2.91 -31.08 -0.40
CA GLY A 748 -3.00 -32.27 -1.24
C GLY A 748 -2.55 -32.00 -2.68
N GLU A 749 -3.27 -32.55 -3.65
CA GLU A 749 -2.90 -32.54 -5.06
C GLU A 749 -3.95 -31.83 -5.91
N ALA A 750 -3.48 -31.03 -6.87
CA ALA A 750 -4.34 -30.38 -7.86
C ALA A 750 -4.07 -30.92 -9.28
N THR A 751 -5.11 -30.96 -10.11
CA THR A 751 -5.03 -31.36 -11.52
C THR A 751 -5.75 -30.35 -12.40
N GLY A 752 -5.04 -29.77 -13.35
CA GLY A 752 -5.56 -28.79 -14.30
C GLY A 752 -5.86 -27.41 -13.70
N LYS A 753 -6.45 -27.32 -12.50
CA LYS A 753 -6.77 -26.07 -11.85
C LYS A 753 -6.65 -26.15 -10.32
N ILE A 754 -6.40 -24.99 -9.69
CA ILE A 754 -6.55 -24.78 -8.25
C ILE A 754 -7.82 -23.96 -8.04
N SER A 755 -8.64 -24.37 -7.06
CA SER A 755 -9.83 -23.62 -6.62
C SER A 755 -9.73 -23.45 -5.12
N ILE A 756 -9.50 -22.20 -4.66
CA ILE A 756 -9.22 -21.93 -3.26
C ILE A 756 -9.81 -20.58 -2.84
N ALA A 757 -10.37 -20.50 -1.65
CA ALA A 757 -10.82 -19.24 -1.08
C ALA A 757 -9.62 -18.38 -0.70
N VAL A 758 -9.65 -17.12 -1.12
CA VAL A 758 -8.65 -16.09 -0.76
C VAL A 758 -9.40 -14.99 -0.03
N PRO A 759 -9.03 -14.65 1.22
CA PRO A 759 -9.71 -13.60 1.97
C PRO A 759 -9.62 -12.24 1.28
N SER A 760 -10.60 -11.35 1.53
CA SER A 760 -10.55 -9.96 1.05
C SER A 760 -9.24 -9.30 1.49
N HIS A 761 -8.57 -8.63 0.55
CA HIS A 761 -7.21 -8.07 0.69
C HIS A 761 -6.15 -9.10 1.09
N GLY A 762 -6.50 -10.39 1.03
CA GLY A 762 -5.64 -11.49 1.45
C GLY A 762 -4.88 -12.12 0.30
N VAL A 763 -4.12 -13.14 0.67
CA VAL A 763 -3.32 -13.94 -0.27
C VAL A 763 -3.25 -15.41 0.17
N ARG A 764 -3.14 -16.30 -0.81
CA ARG A 764 -2.63 -17.66 -0.64
C ARG A 764 -1.28 -17.75 -1.32
N LEU A 765 -0.24 -17.99 -0.53
CA LEU A 765 1.11 -18.24 -1.05
C LEU A 765 1.36 -19.74 -1.08
N LEU A 766 1.35 -20.30 -2.28
CA LEU A 766 1.41 -21.73 -2.50
C LEU A 766 2.76 -22.16 -3.06
N ARG A 767 3.27 -23.30 -2.58
CA ARG A 767 4.32 -24.04 -3.26
C ARG A 767 3.70 -25.14 -4.09
N LEU A 768 4.05 -25.17 -5.36
CA LEU A 768 3.62 -26.18 -6.32
C LEU A 768 4.79 -27.16 -6.57
N GLY A 769 4.58 -28.42 -6.20
CA GLY A 769 5.59 -29.47 -6.19
C GLY A 769 6.07 -29.82 -4.78
N ASN A 770 6.66 -30.97 -4.63
CA ASN A 770 7.19 -31.49 -3.37
C ASN A 770 8.66 -31.89 -3.47
N ASN A 771 9.35 -31.42 -4.50
CA ASN A 771 10.79 -31.64 -4.60
C ASN A 771 11.48 -30.97 -3.40
N VAL A 772 12.20 -31.72 -2.64
CA VAL A 772 12.98 -31.23 -1.51
C VAL A 772 14.32 -30.75 -2.04
N ALA A 773 14.71 -29.53 -1.68
CA ALA A 773 16.10 -29.11 -1.92
C ALA A 773 17.02 -30.13 -1.28
N ASN A 774 18.00 -30.60 -2.05
CA ASN A 774 19.04 -31.42 -1.47
C ASN A 774 19.70 -30.59 -0.36
N LYS A 775 19.39 -30.90 0.92
CA LYS A 775 19.97 -30.21 2.05
C LYS A 775 21.47 -30.24 1.91
N ILE A 776 22.10 -29.08 1.88
CA ILE A 776 23.54 -28.96 2.06
C ILE A 776 23.75 -29.31 3.54
N GLU A 777 24.04 -30.56 3.84
CA GLU A 777 24.45 -30.93 5.18
C GLU A 777 25.81 -30.28 5.44
N ASP A 778 25.83 -29.37 6.41
CA ASP A 778 27.06 -28.80 6.92
C ASP A 778 27.85 -29.93 7.63
N VAL A 779 28.87 -30.44 6.96
CA VAL A 779 29.68 -31.56 7.41
C VAL A 779 30.75 -31.11 8.44
N SER A 780 30.68 -29.88 8.97
CA SER A 780 31.69 -29.30 9.81
C SER A 780 31.78 -29.91 11.23
N ASN A 781 30.89 -30.83 11.68
CA ASN A 781 30.86 -31.27 13.06
C ASN A 781 30.40 -32.73 13.32
N LYS A 782 30.75 -33.70 12.51
CA LYS A 782 30.63 -35.09 12.92
C LYS A 782 31.93 -35.86 12.70
N GLY A 783 32.49 -36.26 13.80
CA GLY A 783 33.74 -37.01 13.86
C GLY A 783 33.75 -38.24 12.97
N GLU A 784 34.96 -38.56 12.52
CA GLU A 784 35.47 -39.75 11.85
C GLU A 784 34.45 -40.76 11.28
N LEU A 785 34.15 -40.63 10.00
CA LEU A 785 33.59 -41.73 9.22
C LEU A 785 34.61 -42.86 9.07
N LYS A 786 34.54 -43.84 9.95
CA LYS A 786 35.26 -45.11 9.76
C LYS A 786 34.51 -45.92 8.71
N GLY A 787 35.09 -46.06 7.51
CA GLY A 787 34.76 -47.13 6.59
C GLY A 787 34.13 -46.86 5.25
N ALA A 788 34.13 -45.65 4.74
CA ALA A 788 33.63 -45.36 3.39
C ALA A 788 34.78 -45.46 2.38
N LYS A 789 34.62 -46.24 1.33
CA LYS A 789 35.51 -46.26 0.16
C LYS A 789 35.60 -44.83 -0.43
N LYS A 790 36.82 -44.30 -0.59
CA LYS A 790 37.07 -43.00 -1.23
C LYS A 790 36.47 -42.97 -2.64
N GLN A 791 35.26 -42.47 -2.82
CA GLN A 791 34.72 -42.09 -4.09
C GLN A 791 35.16 -40.64 -4.36
N GLY A 792 35.50 -40.32 -5.64
CA GLY A 792 36.12 -39.04 -6.02
C GLY A 792 35.13 -37.86 -5.91
N PHE A 793 35.68 -36.67 -5.71
CA PHE A 793 34.95 -35.41 -5.85
C PHE A 793 34.84 -35.02 -7.32
N TYR A 794 33.70 -34.41 -7.67
CA TYR A 794 33.47 -33.85 -9.00
C TYR A 794 33.09 -32.38 -8.89
N ASP A 795 33.54 -31.54 -9.81
CA ASP A 795 33.07 -30.16 -9.88
C ASP A 795 31.62 -30.08 -10.39
N LEU A 796 31.05 -28.90 -10.39
CA LEU A 796 29.65 -28.70 -10.83
C LEU A 796 29.44 -28.97 -12.35
N GLN A 797 30.51 -29.13 -13.12
CA GLN A 797 30.52 -29.53 -14.51
C GLN A 797 30.74 -31.03 -14.68
N GLY A 798 30.79 -31.81 -13.60
CA GLY A 798 30.97 -33.27 -13.60
C GLY A 798 32.39 -33.75 -13.82
N ARG A 799 33.42 -32.89 -13.75
CA ARG A 799 34.83 -33.27 -13.89
C ARG A 799 35.35 -33.72 -12.54
N ARG A 800 36.10 -34.84 -12.51
CA ARG A 800 36.71 -35.36 -11.29
C ARG A 800 37.82 -34.42 -10.78
N VAL A 801 37.75 -34.13 -9.46
CA VAL A 801 38.73 -33.25 -8.79
C VAL A 801 39.54 -34.13 -7.83
N GLU A 802 40.83 -34.28 -8.12
CA GLU A 802 41.72 -35.16 -7.32
C GLU A 802 42.13 -34.53 -5.99
N HIS A 803 42.20 -33.21 -5.91
CA HIS A 803 42.55 -32.43 -4.72
C HIS A 803 41.53 -31.31 -4.48
N PRO A 804 40.33 -31.64 -3.97
CA PRO A 804 39.32 -30.63 -3.72
C PRO A 804 39.82 -29.66 -2.63
N ARG A 805 39.74 -28.36 -2.96
CA ARG A 805 39.99 -27.26 -2.03
C ARG A 805 38.68 -26.69 -1.54
N HIS A 806 38.72 -25.63 -0.78
CA HIS A 806 37.51 -24.86 -0.44
C HIS A 806 36.61 -24.63 -1.69
N GLY A 807 35.34 -25.04 -1.60
CA GLY A 807 34.40 -24.94 -2.73
C GLY A 807 33.27 -25.95 -2.67
N ILE A 808 32.42 -25.89 -3.73
CA ILE A 808 31.26 -26.78 -3.90
C ILE A 808 31.61 -27.90 -4.87
N TYR A 809 31.35 -29.15 -4.49
CA TYR A 809 31.64 -30.35 -5.25
C TYR A 809 30.45 -31.31 -5.27
N ILE A 810 30.47 -32.29 -6.18
CA ILE A 810 29.56 -33.44 -6.18
C ILE A 810 30.34 -34.64 -5.66
N GLN A 811 29.86 -35.32 -4.63
CA GLN A 811 30.37 -36.59 -4.14
C GLN A 811 29.19 -37.56 -3.89
N ASN A 812 29.27 -38.73 -4.47
CA ASN A 812 28.20 -39.77 -4.41
C ASN A 812 26.83 -39.24 -4.92
N GLY A 813 26.82 -38.34 -5.93
CA GLY A 813 25.60 -37.74 -6.42
C GLY A 813 25.03 -36.60 -5.60
N GLN A 814 25.70 -36.23 -4.49
CA GLN A 814 25.26 -35.16 -3.60
C GLN A 814 26.23 -33.98 -3.67
N LYS A 815 25.67 -32.74 -3.51
CA LYS A 815 26.47 -31.53 -3.36
C LYS A 815 27.18 -31.50 -2.02
N VAL A 816 28.48 -31.29 -2.02
CA VAL A 816 29.33 -31.19 -0.83
C VAL A 816 30.05 -29.86 -0.83
N VAL A 817 29.98 -29.12 0.27
CA VAL A 817 30.76 -27.89 0.46
C VAL A 817 31.95 -28.21 1.35
N LEU A 818 33.17 -27.96 0.82
CA LEU A 818 34.37 -28.07 1.64
C LEU A 818 34.72 -26.68 2.17
N LEU A 819 34.64 -26.54 3.49
CA LEU A 819 35.11 -25.37 4.24
C LEU A 819 36.48 -25.70 4.83
N GLN A 820 37.42 -24.73 4.91
CA GLN A 820 38.70 -24.92 5.59
C GLN A 820 38.53 -25.22 7.04
#